data_c90d064d9c6f62c225785926d4741f99
#
_entry.id   c90d064d9c6f62c225785926d4741f99
#
_cell.length_a   1.000
_cell.length_b   1.000
_cell.length_c   1.000
_cell.angle_alpha   90.00
_cell.angle_beta   90.00
_cell.angle_gamma   90.00
#
_symmetry.space_group_name_H-M   'P 1'
#
loop_
_entity.id
_entity.type
_entity.pdbx_description
1 polymer ?
#
loop_
_entity_poly.entity_id
_entity_poly.type
_entity_poly.pdbx_seq_one_letter_code
_entity_poly.pdbx_strand_id
1 'polypeptide(L)'
;VVLGWGRLRQEPNLPCPGRDFYRMKRTIRTTALVVGALMATMGLPAATAQADDLAPRVDLRVLVVSDGGPSTDAIAAELENAGTPYTEVELQDPNRAVINAGFLADTADGRPRAKYQAVVLPNDNPFPTGSAEMAAIVAYEQAYSIPQVDAYTYARPQVGLNPAVGSGYAGNIDGVRAEVTQAGKAGPFGYLTGAVPFEDNSPTVGESYAYLSTPVAGADFTPYVQAAIPGRPTKGSLVGEYRHDGRRELVVTFVYNRYQQQYRLLARGIVEWMTGGVHLGVDRNYFAVHVDDVLAADDRWDTVLDCTPGDVDCQPGEGTPNPIRMAPADVDHAIAWQNGRDFTFDFAYNASGTVDHREDNGGQDPLADKLIADRDQFRWINHTYTHAFLGCVQDTSVVPWKCASNADGSTRWVGRNEIADEIATNEAWGVSAGLPLRREELVTGEHSGLKVTPQQPVDNPNLGLALADTDIEWLGSDNSRDPVQRQVGTATTISRYPMNVFYNAGREAEQVDEYNWIYTGRAQGGSGICEDNPTTSTCLAAPLDLATGYTEHIVPLETRIALGHVLSNDPKPHFIHQSNLAEDRIAYPVLDGVLGEYDDLFTADTPVVNLRMKDIGVEMQRRATWRAALDAGQVTAYRIGDSVTVQAPGGVAIAATMPAGTQHGGTGFGAPYAGKVSGWASAQGRPYTLDLPTSAGSPAVRPHGAPAVTGAPTDAAPRTKVPSGVAERIRYGAER
;
A
#
# COMPACT_ATOMS: atom_id res chain seq x y z
N VAL A 1 -19.12 14.07 -6.86
CA VAL A 1 -19.80 13.49 -5.69
C VAL A 1 -19.58 14.41 -4.52
N VAL A 2 -20.50 15.31 -4.27
CA VAL A 2 -20.44 16.16 -3.09
C VAL A 2 -20.56 15.29 -1.85
N LEU A 3 -19.57 15.35 -1.02
CA LEU A 3 -19.55 14.72 0.29
C LEU A 3 -20.64 15.33 1.17
N GLY A 4 -21.80 14.67 1.26
CA GLY A 4 -22.82 14.99 2.24
C GLY A 4 -22.34 14.70 3.65
N TRP A 5 -21.61 15.62 4.26
CA TRP A 5 -21.13 15.52 5.63
C TRP A 5 -22.22 15.91 6.62
N GLY A 6 -23.03 14.95 7.03
CA GLY A 6 -23.94 15.12 8.14
C GLY A 6 -23.19 15.10 9.48
N ARG A 7 -23.55 16.00 10.36
CA ARG A 7 -23.00 16.16 11.71
C ARG A 7 -23.04 14.85 12.49
N LEU A 8 -21.88 14.29 12.83
CA LEU A 8 -21.76 13.26 13.86
C LEU A 8 -21.87 13.93 15.24
N ARG A 9 -22.97 13.69 15.96
CA ARG A 9 -23.00 13.91 17.41
C ARG A 9 -22.17 12.80 18.06
N GLN A 10 -21.21 13.20 18.87
CA GLN A 10 -20.51 12.29 19.79
C GLN A 10 -21.53 11.73 20.78
N GLU A 11 -21.66 10.42 20.84
CA GLU A 11 -22.16 9.69 22.00
C GLU A 11 -21.01 8.94 22.69
N PRO A 12 -21.06 8.80 24.03
CA PRO A 12 -19.90 8.39 24.81
C PRO A 12 -19.71 6.86 24.81
N ASN A 13 -18.44 6.47 24.82
CA ASN A 13 -17.86 5.18 25.12
C ASN A 13 -18.78 4.08 25.66
N LEU A 14 -18.97 3.01 24.85
CA LEU A 14 -19.37 1.71 25.34
C LEU A 14 -18.23 0.71 25.10
N PRO A 15 -17.91 -0.17 26.07
CA PRO A 15 -16.77 -1.06 25.99
C PRO A 15 -17.04 -2.23 25.05
N CYS A 16 -16.04 -2.63 24.28
CA CYS A 16 -16.05 -3.83 23.47
C CYS A 16 -16.32 -5.09 24.29
N PRO A 17 -17.20 -6.00 23.84
CA PRO A 17 -17.36 -7.30 24.50
C PRO A 17 -16.19 -8.22 24.16
N GLY A 18 -15.58 -8.77 25.20
CA GLY A 18 -14.51 -9.75 25.13
C GLY A 18 -14.91 -11.03 24.38
N ARG A 19 -13.98 -11.56 23.60
CA ARG A 19 -14.08 -12.87 22.98
C ARG A 19 -13.77 -13.94 24.04
N ASP A 20 -14.79 -14.64 24.48
CA ASP A 20 -14.63 -15.90 25.24
C ASP A 20 -14.23 -17.03 24.28
N PHE A 21 -12.98 -17.48 24.40
CA PHE A 21 -12.55 -18.73 23.77
C PHE A 21 -12.88 -19.92 24.69
N TYR A 22 -13.75 -20.78 24.24
CA TYR A 22 -14.02 -22.09 24.84
C TYR A 22 -12.78 -22.98 24.76
N ARG A 23 -12.19 -23.26 25.91
CA ARG A 23 -11.15 -24.27 26.10
C ARG A 23 -11.76 -25.64 26.27
N MET A 24 -11.72 -26.48 25.25
CA MET A 24 -12.08 -27.91 25.36
C MET A 24 -10.85 -28.71 25.85
N LYS A 25 -10.86 -29.12 27.10
CA LYS A 25 -9.87 -30.05 27.66
C LYS A 25 -10.15 -31.47 27.17
N ARG A 26 -9.25 -32.04 26.37
CA ARG A 26 -9.18 -33.49 26.13
C ARG A 26 -8.15 -34.10 27.04
N THR A 27 -8.61 -34.94 27.97
CA THR A 27 -7.81 -35.78 28.87
C THR A 27 -7.38 -37.01 28.05
N ILE A 28 -6.09 -37.21 27.89
CA ILE A 28 -5.51 -38.48 27.37
C ILE A 28 -4.94 -39.24 28.56
N ARG A 29 -5.48 -40.41 28.79
CA ARG A 29 -4.99 -41.38 29.78
C ARG A 29 -3.77 -42.11 29.21
N THR A 30 -2.64 -42.00 29.89
CA THR A 30 -1.43 -42.79 29.65
C THR A 30 -1.53 -44.13 30.37
N THR A 31 -1.44 -45.20 29.60
CA THR A 31 -1.23 -46.55 30.16
C THR A 31 0.24 -46.91 29.99
N ALA A 32 0.93 -47.06 31.09
CA ALA A 32 2.32 -47.54 31.13
C ALA A 32 2.35 -49.07 31.04
N LEU A 33 3.18 -49.59 30.17
CA LEU A 33 3.56 -51.02 30.14
C LEU A 33 5.08 -51.08 30.37
N VAL A 34 5.45 -51.66 31.52
CA VAL A 34 6.83 -52.00 31.87
C VAL A 34 7.10 -53.39 31.34
N VAL A 35 8.15 -53.54 30.52
CA VAL A 35 8.79 -54.83 30.24
C VAL A 35 10.27 -54.65 30.37
N GLY A 36 10.83 -55.26 31.38
CA GLY A 36 12.28 -55.33 31.56
C GLY A 36 12.85 -56.58 30.84
N ALA A 37 14.05 -56.42 30.26
CA ALA A 37 14.92 -57.53 29.95
C ALA A 37 16.37 -57.11 29.82
N LEU A 38 17.18 -57.84 30.48
CA LEU A 38 18.57 -57.98 30.78
C LEU A 38 19.60 -57.62 29.70
N MET A 39 20.76 -57.25 30.25
CA MET A 39 22.08 -56.98 29.68
C MET A 39 22.62 -58.03 28.70
N ALA A 40 23.36 -57.49 27.69
CA ALA A 40 24.61 -58.07 27.21
C ALA A 40 25.55 -56.94 26.79
N THR A 41 26.61 -56.74 27.54
CA THR A 41 27.70 -55.83 27.23
C THR A 41 28.61 -56.46 26.14
N MET A 42 28.58 -55.86 24.92
CA MET A 42 29.72 -55.95 24.04
C MET A 42 30.12 -54.54 23.63
N GLY A 43 31.31 -54.14 24.08
CA GLY A 43 31.94 -52.89 23.72
C GLY A 43 32.28 -52.86 22.24
N LEU A 44 31.55 -52.00 21.50
CA LEU A 44 32.00 -51.48 20.23
C LEU A 44 32.54 -50.09 20.44
N PRO A 45 33.65 -49.67 19.80
CA PRO A 45 34.07 -48.29 19.88
C PRO A 45 32.97 -47.40 19.39
N ALA A 46 32.55 -46.42 20.20
CA ALA A 46 31.73 -45.36 19.80
C ALA A 46 32.44 -44.60 18.70
N ALA A 47 32.12 -44.89 17.43
CA ALA A 47 32.33 -43.94 16.36
C ALA A 47 31.52 -42.72 16.75
N THR A 48 32.20 -41.66 17.19
CA THR A 48 31.65 -40.32 17.16
C THR A 48 31.27 -40.07 15.72
N ALA A 49 30.00 -40.29 15.40
CA ALA A 49 29.45 -39.75 14.16
C ALA A 49 29.70 -38.23 14.30
N GLN A 50 30.70 -37.74 13.55
CA GLN A 50 30.73 -36.34 13.19
C GLN A 50 29.35 -36.06 12.64
N ALA A 51 28.62 -35.18 13.32
CA ALA A 51 27.43 -34.62 12.76
C ALA A 51 27.88 -33.96 11.45
N ASP A 52 27.61 -34.63 10.34
CA ASP A 52 27.89 -34.10 9.02
C ASP A 52 27.32 -32.70 8.97
N ASP A 53 28.10 -31.76 8.45
CA ASP A 53 27.84 -30.35 8.20
C ASP A 53 26.66 -30.19 7.23
N LEU A 54 25.46 -30.58 7.70
CA LEU A 54 24.23 -30.35 6.93
C LEU A 54 23.96 -28.87 6.89
N ALA A 55 23.87 -28.30 5.68
CA ALA A 55 23.51 -26.89 5.49
C ALA A 55 22.26 -26.56 6.34
N PRO A 56 22.28 -25.47 7.10
CA PRO A 56 21.16 -25.10 7.96
C PRO A 56 19.91 -24.80 7.13
N ARG A 57 18.77 -25.08 7.71
CA ARG A 57 17.49 -24.59 7.24
C ARG A 57 17.27 -23.19 7.79
N VAL A 58 16.91 -22.22 6.93
CA VAL A 58 16.53 -20.86 7.30
C VAL A 58 15.08 -20.65 6.89
N ASP A 59 14.19 -20.43 7.85
CA ASP A 59 12.79 -20.15 7.55
C ASP A 59 12.65 -18.73 6.99
N LEU A 60 11.83 -18.56 5.93
CA LEU A 60 11.61 -17.29 5.26
C LEU A 60 10.59 -16.44 6.05
N ARG A 61 10.99 -16.03 7.23
CA ARG A 61 10.22 -15.20 8.16
C ARG A 61 11.12 -14.15 8.77
N VAL A 62 10.64 -12.94 8.96
CA VAL A 62 11.36 -11.84 9.62
C VAL A 62 10.96 -11.76 11.10
N LEU A 63 11.92 -11.55 12.00
CA LEU A 63 11.63 -11.16 13.37
C LEU A 63 11.63 -9.62 13.46
N VAL A 64 10.52 -9.04 13.88
CA VAL A 64 10.40 -7.61 14.17
C VAL A 64 10.27 -7.44 15.68
N VAL A 65 11.24 -6.78 16.27
CA VAL A 65 11.19 -6.36 17.68
C VAL A 65 10.73 -4.90 17.67
N SER A 66 9.53 -4.65 18.19
CA SER A 66 8.90 -3.33 18.17
C SER A 66 8.96 -2.67 19.55
N ASP A 67 9.18 -1.35 19.58
CA ASP A 67 9.02 -0.50 20.76
C ASP A 67 7.76 0.38 20.70
N GLY A 68 6.87 0.11 19.71
CA GLY A 68 5.70 0.94 19.38
C GLY A 68 6.07 2.23 18.67
N GLY A 69 7.29 2.33 18.14
CA GLY A 69 7.77 3.48 17.40
C GLY A 69 7.42 3.44 15.91
N PRO A 70 7.31 4.61 15.23
CA PRO A 70 6.86 4.70 13.85
C PRO A 70 7.77 3.98 12.85
N SER A 71 9.06 3.82 13.14
CA SER A 71 10.01 3.19 12.21
C SER A 71 9.86 1.66 12.16
N THR A 72 9.66 1.00 13.29
CA THR A 72 9.35 -0.44 13.33
C THR A 72 7.98 -0.74 12.75
N ASP A 73 6.98 0.09 13.07
CA ASP A 73 5.63 0.01 12.48
C ASP A 73 5.66 0.13 10.95
N ALA A 74 6.50 1.02 10.41
CA ALA A 74 6.64 1.20 8.97
C ALA A 74 7.22 -0.05 8.30
N ILE A 75 8.26 -0.67 8.87
CA ILE A 75 8.84 -1.90 8.32
C ILE A 75 7.84 -3.06 8.42
N ALA A 76 7.12 -3.20 9.55
CA ALA A 76 6.07 -4.21 9.70
C ALA A 76 4.95 -4.02 8.67
N ALA A 77 4.51 -2.79 8.42
CA ALA A 77 3.51 -2.47 7.41
C ALA A 77 3.99 -2.81 5.99
N GLU A 78 5.26 -2.58 5.66
CA GLU A 78 5.82 -2.97 4.36
C GLU A 78 5.83 -4.49 4.17
N LEU A 79 6.28 -5.24 5.20
CA LEU A 79 6.22 -6.70 5.18
C LEU A 79 4.79 -7.21 5.01
N GLU A 80 3.84 -6.58 5.67
CA GLU A 80 2.42 -6.90 5.55
C GLU A 80 1.90 -6.60 4.14
N ASN A 81 2.19 -5.43 3.58
CA ASN A 81 1.76 -5.03 2.25
C ASN A 81 2.30 -5.94 1.15
N ALA A 82 3.56 -6.33 1.23
CA ALA A 82 4.16 -7.29 0.32
C ALA A 82 3.62 -8.72 0.50
N GLY A 83 3.08 -9.06 1.68
CA GLY A 83 2.69 -10.42 2.04
C GLY A 83 3.89 -11.27 2.48
N THR A 84 4.90 -10.64 3.09
CA THR A 84 6.08 -11.30 3.66
C THR A 84 5.80 -11.69 5.10
N PRO A 85 5.94 -12.98 5.49
CA PRO A 85 5.65 -13.40 6.85
C PRO A 85 6.65 -12.85 7.86
N TYR A 86 6.15 -12.33 8.97
CA TYR A 86 6.97 -11.87 10.08
C TYR A 86 6.40 -12.31 11.43
N THR A 87 7.19 -12.19 12.47
CA THR A 87 6.78 -12.34 13.87
C THR A 87 7.14 -11.07 14.60
N GLU A 88 6.17 -10.46 15.24
CA GLU A 88 6.37 -9.25 16.03
C GLU A 88 6.52 -9.58 17.51
N VAL A 89 7.46 -8.91 18.16
CA VAL A 89 7.68 -8.96 19.61
C VAL A 89 7.65 -7.53 20.13
N GLU A 90 6.52 -7.15 20.71
CA GLU A 90 6.30 -5.84 21.33
C GLU A 90 7.05 -5.73 22.67
N LEU A 91 8.05 -4.86 22.78
CA LEU A 91 8.83 -4.67 23.98
C LEU A 91 8.02 -4.11 25.16
N GLN A 92 6.93 -3.41 24.87
CA GLN A 92 6.04 -2.82 25.86
C GLN A 92 5.03 -3.83 26.44
N ASP A 93 4.81 -4.97 25.78
CA ASP A 93 3.93 -6.02 26.30
C ASP A 93 4.63 -6.80 27.41
N PRO A 94 4.14 -6.75 28.67
CA PRO A 94 4.73 -7.49 29.78
C PRO A 94 4.62 -9.02 29.62
N ASN A 95 3.76 -9.50 28.72
CA ASN A 95 3.55 -10.94 28.45
C ASN A 95 4.26 -11.40 27.17
N ARG A 96 5.09 -10.57 26.54
CA ARG A 96 5.80 -10.93 25.33
C ARG A 96 6.69 -12.15 25.50
N ALA A 97 6.95 -12.84 24.42
CA ALA A 97 7.94 -13.90 24.41
C ALA A 97 9.34 -13.36 24.77
N VAL A 98 10.09 -14.12 25.58
CA VAL A 98 11.49 -13.83 25.88
C VAL A 98 12.33 -14.34 24.71
N ILE A 99 13.15 -13.46 24.12
CA ILE A 99 14.03 -13.80 23.02
C ILE A 99 15.27 -14.53 23.56
N ASN A 100 15.33 -15.84 23.32
CA ASN A 100 16.43 -16.69 23.74
C ASN A 100 16.82 -17.66 22.60
N ALA A 101 17.86 -18.45 22.79
CA ALA A 101 18.34 -19.39 21.76
C ALA A 101 17.24 -20.33 21.23
N GLY A 102 16.37 -20.86 22.11
CA GLY A 102 15.27 -21.75 21.73
C GLY A 102 14.12 -21.01 21.01
N PHE A 103 13.93 -19.70 21.28
CA PHE A 103 13.01 -18.85 20.51
C PHE A 103 13.50 -18.63 19.08
N LEU A 104 14.81 -18.40 18.90
CA LEU A 104 15.43 -18.06 17.63
C LEU A 104 15.74 -19.27 16.74
N ALA A 105 16.18 -20.40 17.34
CA ALA A 105 16.63 -21.57 16.60
C ALA A 105 16.21 -22.88 17.28
N ASP A 106 16.16 -23.96 16.51
CA ASP A 106 15.98 -25.33 16.96
C ASP A 106 16.57 -26.33 15.92
N THR A 107 16.08 -27.55 15.91
CA THR A 107 16.44 -28.56 14.91
C THR A 107 15.18 -29.00 14.18
N ALA A 108 15.22 -29.03 12.87
CA ALA A 108 14.16 -29.55 12.01
C ALA A 108 14.77 -30.54 11.01
N ASP A 109 14.14 -31.70 10.86
CA ASP A 109 14.58 -32.77 9.94
C ASP A 109 16.06 -33.17 10.12
N GLY A 110 16.54 -33.16 11.38
CA GLY A 110 17.93 -33.46 11.74
C GLY A 110 18.94 -32.36 11.39
N ARG A 111 18.49 -31.17 10.97
CA ARG A 111 19.34 -30.02 10.60
C ARG A 111 19.18 -28.88 11.59
N PRO A 112 20.23 -28.06 11.82
CA PRO A 112 20.07 -26.77 12.49
C PRO A 112 19.05 -25.92 11.73
N ARG A 113 18.09 -25.31 12.46
CA ARG A 113 17.05 -24.44 11.89
C ARG A 113 17.12 -23.07 12.52
N ALA A 114 17.35 -22.06 11.68
CA ALA A 114 17.11 -20.66 11.98
C ALA A 114 15.64 -20.36 11.67
N LYS A 115 14.89 -19.86 12.66
CA LYS A 115 13.44 -19.57 12.52
C LYS A 115 13.14 -18.24 11.84
N TYR A 116 14.16 -17.41 11.66
CA TYR A 116 14.05 -16.08 11.05
C TYR A 116 15.22 -15.84 10.11
N GLN A 117 14.96 -15.29 8.93
CA GLN A 117 15.98 -14.93 7.94
C GLN A 117 16.56 -13.53 8.15
N ALA A 118 15.91 -12.70 8.98
CA ALA A 118 16.35 -11.36 9.36
C ALA A 118 15.79 -10.98 10.73
N VAL A 119 16.47 -10.04 11.37
CA VAL A 119 16.02 -9.41 12.65
C VAL A 119 15.90 -7.91 12.41
N VAL A 120 14.77 -7.31 12.77
CA VAL A 120 14.55 -5.87 12.81
C VAL A 120 14.47 -5.44 14.25
N LEU A 121 15.33 -4.52 14.66
CA LEU A 121 15.33 -3.89 15.96
C LEU A 121 14.95 -2.41 15.86
N PRO A 122 14.32 -1.82 16.87
CA PRO A 122 14.00 -0.38 16.86
C PRO A 122 15.26 0.49 16.81
N ASN A 123 16.37 -0.01 17.34
CA ASN A 123 17.72 0.57 17.28
C ASN A 123 18.75 -0.54 17.50
N ASP A 124 20.03 -0.25 17.34
CA ASP A 124 21.14 -1.21 17.49
C ASP A 124 21.22 -1.94 18.84
N ASN A 125 20.58 -1.43 19.89
CA ASN A 125 20.51 -2.08 21.20
C ASN A 125 19.30 -1.62 22.02
N PRO A 126 18.10 -2.15 21.78
CA PRO A 126 16.87 -1.73 22.47
C PRO A 126 16.72 -2.32 23.87
N PHE A 127 17.58 -3.25 24.26
CA PHE A 127 17.51 -3.95 25.53
C PHE A 127 18.41 -3.28 26.60
N PRO A 128 18.18 -3.58 27.90
CA PRO A 128 19.10 -3.15 28.95
C PRO A 128 20.53 -3.64 28.71
N THR A 129 21.51 -2.87 29.14
CA THR A 129 22.93 -3.24 29.04
C THR A 129 23.21 -4.63 29.67
N GLY A 130 23.85 -5.50 28.91
CA GLY A 130 24.14 -6.88 29.34
C GLY A 130 22.93 -7.81 29.27
N SER A 131 21.88 -7.45 28.53
CA SER A 131 20.70 -8.29 28.36
C SER A 131 21.04 -9.65 27.73
N ALA A 132 20.50 -10.72 28.32
CA ALA A 132 20.60 -12.07 27.77
C ALA A 132 19.86 -12.19 26.41
N GLU A 133 18.82 -11.38 26.18
CA GLU A 133 18.09 -11.36 24.93
C GLU A 133 18.95 -10.80 23.79
N MET A 134 19.62 -9.64 24.01
CA MET A 134 20.54 -9.10 22.99
C MET A 134 21.71 -10.06 22.75
N ALA A 135 22.27 -10.69 23.78
CA ALA A 135 23.32 -11.68 23.63
C ALA A 135 22.85 -12.91 22.81
N ALA A 136 21.59 -13.32 22.97
CA ALA A 136 21.01 -14.42 22.18
C ALA A 136 20.83 -14.03 20.70
N ILE A 137 20.39 -12.79 20.43
CA ILE A 137 20.27 -12.25 19.05
C ILE A 137 21.65 -12.23 18.38
N VAL A 138 22.65 -11.62 19.01
CA VAL A 138 24.03 -11.55 18.48
C VAL A 138 24.59 -12.95 18.18
N ALA A 139 24.45 -13.90 19.10
CA ALA A 139 24.90 -15.27 18.89
C ALA A 139 24.16 -15.95 17.72
N TYR A 140 22.89 -15.70 17.57
CA TYR A 140 22.06 -16.21 16.46
C TYR A 140 22.51 -15.66 15.11
N GLU A 141 22.71 -14.34 15.02
CA GLU A 141 23.17 -13.66 13.81
C GLU A 141 24.54 -14.18 13.35
N GLN A 142 25.46 -14.33 14.30
CA GLN A 142 26.80 -14.91 14.01
C GLN A 142 26.72 -16.38 13.57
N ALA A 143 25.89 -17.19 14.24
CA ALA A 143 25.81 -18.63 13.96
C ALA A 143 25.19 -18.94 12.59
N TYR A 144 24.21 -18.14 12.16
CA TYR A 144 23.43 -18.37 10.94
C TYR A 144 23.66 -17.31 9.86
N SER A 145 24.54 -16.33 10.08
CA SER A 145 24.78 -15.18 9.20
C SER A 145 23.49 -14.39 8.89
N ILE A 146 22.65 -14.22 9.92
CA ILE A 146 21.39 -13.48 9.82
C ILE A 146 21.67 -11.97 9.91
N PRO A 147 21.16 -11.15 8.97
CA PRO A 147 21.32 -9.71 9.04
C PRO A 147 20.37 -9.05 10.05
N GLN A 148 20.80 -7.93 10.61
CA GLN A 148 20.01 -7.05 11.48
C GLN A 148 19.68 -5.74 10.76
N VAL A 149 18.48 -5.21 10.94
CA VAL A 149 18.10 -3.84 10.58
C VAL A 149 17.91 -3.03 11.85
N ASP A 150 18.68 -1.96 12.00
CA ASP A 150 18.44 -0.93 13.01
C ASP A 150 17.46 0.07 12.42
N ALA A 151 16.17 -0.08 12.76
CA ALA A 151 15.08 0.67 12.13
C ALA A 151 15.27 2.18 12.27
N TYR A 152 15.80 2.65 13.39
CA TYR A 152 16.23 4.02 13.60
C TYR A 152 17.26 4.11 14.71
N THR A 153 18.46 4.58 14.41
CA THR A 153 19.51 4.78 15.43
C THR A 153 20.28 6.07 15.18
N TYR A 154 20.96 6.57 16.20
CA TYR A 154 21.80 7.76 16.05
C TYR A 154 23.24 7.39 15.67
N ALA A 155 23.87 8.26 14.86
CA ALA A 155 25.25 8.06 14.41
C ALA A 155 26.25 8.08 15.57
N ARG A 156 27.01 6.99 15.74
CA ARG A 156 28.02 6.77 16.76
C ARG A 156 28.97 5.63 16.35
N PRO A 157 30.16 5.51 17.00
CA PRO A 157 31.13 4.47 16.65
C PRO A 157 30.62 3.03 16.75
N GLN A 158 29.67 2.75 17.64
CA GLN A 158 29.07 1.40 17.81
C GLN A 158 28.32 0.94 16.56
N VAL A 159 27.79 1.86 15.77
CA VAL A 159 27.14 1.58 14.48
C VAL A 159 28.01 1.97 13.29
N GLY A 160 29.33 2.05 13.47
CA GLY A 160 30.30 2.33 12.41
C GLY A 160 30.38 3.78 11.92
N LEU A 161 29.69 4.71 12.58
CA LEU A 161 29.60 6.11 12.20
C LEU A 161 30.28 7.03 13.22
N ASN A 162 30.86 8.12 12.78
CA ASN A 162 31.33 9.18 13.67
C ASN A 162 30.12 9.81 14.41
N PRO A 163 30.28 10.39 15.61
CA PRO A 163 29.21 11.08 16.29
C PRO A 163 28.60 12.20 15.43
N ALA A 164 27.28 12.25 15.30
CA ALA A 164 26.61 13.34 14.57
C ALA A 164 26.86 14.69 15.24
N VAL A 165 26.80 14.74 16.57
CA VAL A 165 27.11 15.95 17.34
C VAL A 165 28.63 16.18 17.35
N GLY A 166 29.04 17.34 16.82
CA GLY A 166 30.45 17.75 16.72
C GLY A 166 31.12 17.39 15.40
N SER A 167 30.94 16.17 14.84
CA SER A 167 31.57 15.77 13.58
C SER A 167 30.61 15.62 12.39
N GLY A 168 29.30 15.61 12.62
CA GLY A 168 28.25 15.49 11.63
C GLY A 168 27.18 16.57 11.76
N TYR A 169 25.91 16.14 11.64
CA TYR A 169 24.72 16.96 11.81
C TYR A 169 23.61 16.14 12.51
N ALA A 170 22.91 16.76 13.41
CA ALA A 170 21.73 16.22 14.06
C ALA A 170 20.64 17.29 14.00
N GLY A 171 19.57 17.04 13.26
CA GLY A 171 18.52 18.04 13.05
C GLY A 171 17.57 17.68 11.93
N ASN A 172 16.69 18.62 11.59
CA ASN A 172 15.72 18.54 10.51
C ASN A 172 16.41 18.44 9.14
N ILE A 173 15.82 17.61 8.29
CA ILE A 173 16.26 17.39 6.91
C ILE A 173 15.11 17.49 5.91
N ASP A 174 14.06 18.22 6.26
CA ASP A 174 12.92 18.48 5.38
C ASP A 174 13.41 19.12 4.07
N GLY A 175 12.85 18.71 2.93
CA GLY A 175 13.23 19.18 1.60
C GLY A 175 14.61 18.72 1.09
N VAL A 176 15.34 17.94 1.88
CA VAL A 176 16.64 17.39 1.46
C VAL A 176 16.42 16.35 0.35
N ARG A 177 17.24 16.43 -0.69
CA ARG A 177 17.34 15.38 -1.72
C ARG A 177 18.57 14.51 -1.40
N ALA A 178 18.30 13.36 -0.79
CA ALA A 178 19.33 12.37 -0.51
C ALA A 178 19.76 11.64 -1.80
N GLU A 179 20.97 11.11 -1.81
CA GLU A 179 21.56 10.42 -2.96
C GLU A 179 21.72 8.92 -2.67
N VAL A 180 21.20 8.09 -3.58
CA VAL A 180 21.56 6.66 -3.62
C VAL A 180 22.97 6.54 -4.18
N THR A 181 23.89 6.00 -3.39
CA THR A 181 25.31 5.85 -3.77
C THR A 181 25.48 4.81 -4.87
N GLN A 182 26.68 4.75 -5.48
CA GLN A 182 27.01 3.68 -6.41
C GLN A 182 26.86 2.28 -5.76
N ALA A 183 27.22 2.12 -4.50
CA ALA A 183 27.03 0.88 -3.75
C ALA A 183 25.54 0.56 -3.52
N GLY A 184 24.72 1.58 -3.23
CA GLY A 184 23.28 1.43 -3.10
C GLY A 184 22.63 0.99 -4.42
N LYS A 185 23.02 1.62 -5.53
CA LYS A 185 22.53 1.28 -6.88
C LYS A 185 23.00 -0.12 -7.36
N ALA A 186 24.21 -0.53 -7.01
CA ALA A 186 24.71 -1.88 -7.30
C ALA A 186 24.16 -2.95 -6.33
N GLY A 187 23.47 -2.55 -5.29
CA GLY A 187 22.93 -3.38 -4.23
C GLY A 187 21.40 -3.23 -4.08
N PRO A 188 20.91 -2.99 -2.84
CA PRO A 188 19.48 -3.12 -2.53
C PRO A 188 18.59 -2.01 -3.11
N PHE A 189 19.16 -0.90 -3.57
CA PHE A 189 18.43 0.25 -4.11
C PHE A 189 18.64 0.41 -5.62
N GLY A 190 18.95 -0.68 -6.35
CA GLY A 190 19.21 -0.68 -7.79
C GLY A 190 18.01 -0.28 -8.65
N TYR A 191 16.81 -0.35 -8.11
CA TYR A 191 15.57 0.07 -8.76
C TYR A 191 15.34 1.60 -8.74
N LEU A 192 16.17 2.37 -8.00
CA LEU A 192 16.11 3.83 -7.96
C LEU A 192 17.15 4.47 -8.87
N THR A 193 16.75 5.49 -9.63
CA THR A 193 17.64 6.19 -10.58
C THR A 193 18.51 7.24 -9.91
N GLY A 194 17.99 7.96 -8.92
CA GLY A 194 18.56 9.21 -8.50
C GLY A 194 18.45 9.57 -7.04
N ALA A 195 18.08 10.80 -6.76
CA ALA A 195 17.90 11.33 -5.43
C ALA A 195 16.57 10.89 -4.83
N VAL A 196 16.57 10.60 -3.55
CA VAL A 196 15.38 10.35 -2.73
C VAL A 196 14.96 11.67 -2.10
N PRO A 197 13.82 12.27 -2.51
CA PRO A 197 13.33 13.49 -1.89
C PRO A 197 12.79 13.19 -0.48
N PHE A 198 13.14 14.06 0.47
CA PHE A 198 12.53 14.09 1.80
C PHE A 198 11.42 15.13 1.80
N GLU A 199 10.27 14.77 2.34
CA GLU A 199 9.09 15.65 2.36
C GLU A 199 9.37 16.95 3.13
N ASP A 200 8.75 18.04 2.66
CA ASP A 200 8.70 19.37 3.26
C ASP A 200 7.33 19.97 2.95
N ASN A 201 6.29 19.39 3.59
CA ASN A 201 4.89 19.69 3.30
C ASN A 201 4.35 20.85 4.16
N SER A 202 5.03 21.15 5.26
CA SER A 202 4.59 22.18 6.21
C SER A 202 5.72 23.10 6.61
N PRO A 203 5.58 24.42 6.41
CA PRO A 203 6.61 25.37 6.82
C PRO A 203 6.78 25.50 8.34
N THR A 204 5.89 24.88 9.12
CA THR A 204 5.83 25.03 10.58
C THR A 204 6.06 23.73 11.35
N VAL A 205 6.08 22.58 10.67
CA VAL A 205 6.23 21.26 11.28
C VAL A 205 7.46 20.59 10.71
N GLY A 206 8.41 20.17 11.57
CA GLY A 206 9.50 19.32 11.15
C GLY A 206 8.98 17.91 10.84
N GLU A 207 9.20 17.45 9.61
CA GLU A 207 8.66 16.19 9.09
C GLU A 207 9.69 15.05 9.14
N SER A 208 10.97 15.38 9.04
CA SER A 208 12.05 14.39 9.10
C SER A 208 13.22 14.90 9.92
N TYR A 209 13.78 14.03 10.76
CA TYR A 209 14.96 14.30 11.58
C TYR A 209 16.01 13.24 11.32
N ALA A 210 17.27 13.63 11.21
CA ALA A 210 18.35 12.69 10.96
C ALA A 210 19.64 12.97 11.77
N TYR A 211 20.45 11.92 11.90
CA TYR A 211 21.81 11.96 12.37
C TYR A 211 22.77 11.69 11.20
N LEU A 212 23.14 12.72 10.45
CA LEU A 212 24.07 12.61 9.34
C LEU A 212 25.51 12.58 9.83
N SER A 213 26.25 11.53 9.48
CA SER A 213 27.67 11.46 9.80
C SER A 213 28.44 10.59 8.79
N THR A 214 29.77 10.79 8.78
CA THR A 214 30.68 9.96 7.97
C THR A 214 31.03 8.66 8.70
N PRO A 215 31.39 7.59 7.97
CA PRO A 215 31.92 6.38 8.58
C PRO A 215 33.17 6.65 9.45
N VAL A 216 33.32 5.87 10.52
CA VAL A 216 34.55 5.87 11.34
C VAL A 216 35.69 5.38 10.48
N ALA A 217 36.87 5.99 10.62
CA ALA A 217 38.05 5.62 9.89
C ALA A 217 38.43 4.15 10.17
N GLY A 218 38.47 3.31 9.11
CA GLY A 218 38.77 1.89 9.22
C GLY A 218 37.59 0.97 9.57
N ALA A 219 36.42 1.52 9.82
CA ALA A 219 35.20 0.70 9.95
C ALA A 219 34.80 0.13 8.56
N ASP A 220 34.35 -1.11 8.53
CA ASP A 220 33.75 -1.74 7.33
C ASP A 220 32.30 -1.26 7.20
N PHE A 221 32.13 0.00 6.84
CA PHE A 221 30.85 0.67 6.66
C PHE A 221 30.67 1.14 5.21
N THR A 222 29.59 0.67 4.58
CA THR A 222 29.23 1.02 3.20
C THR A 222 27.96 1.89 3.20
N PRO A 223 28.03 3.20 2.92
CA PRO A 223 26.85 4.04 2.76
C PRO A 223 26.08 3.64 1.49
N TYR A 224 24.78 3.43 1.61
CA TYR A 224 23.86 3.18 0.50
C TYR A 224 23.05 4.41 0.11
N VAL A 225 22.62 5.19 1.11
CA VAL A 225 21.93 6.48 0.92
C VAL A 225 22.63 7.53 1.78
N GLN A 226 22.91 8.68 1.20
CA GLN A 226 23.64 9.75 1.88
C GLN A 226 23.08 11.12 1.52
N ALA A 227 23.28 12.10 2.40
CA ALA A 227 22.92 13.49 2.16
C ALA A 227 24.07 14.43 2.52
N ALA A 228 24.04 15.65 1.98
CA ALA A 228 25.00 16.70 2.35
C ALA A 228 24.89 17.02 3.84
N ILE A 229 26.03 17.10 4.53
CA ILE A 229 26.05 17.56 5.91
C ILE A 229 26.00 19.09 5.90
N PRO A 230 24.97 19.73 6.51
CA PRO A 230 24.86 21.19 6.54
C PRO A 230 26.15 21.87 7.03
N GLY A 231 26.64 22.83 6.26
CA GLY A 231 27.85 23.58 6.57
C GLY A 231 29.17 22.81 6.38
N ARG A 232 29.16 21.62 5.77
CA ARG A 232 30.37 20.82 5.50
C ARG A 232 30.44 20.38 4.04
N PRO A 233 31.64 20.16 3.49
CA PRO A 233 31.81 19.67 2.12
C PRO A 233 31.57 18.14 1.97
N THR A 234 31.35 17.45 3.08
CA THR A 234 31.18 15.99 3.13
C THR A 234 29.70 15.59 3.16
N LYS A 235 29.39 14.38 2.71
CA LYS A 235 28.07 13.76 2.85
C LYS A 235 28.08 12.83 4.06
N GLY A 236 26.93 12.71 4.72
CA GLY A 236 26.70 11.77 5.82
C GLY A 236 25.76 10.65 5.38
N SER A 237 25.92 9.48 5.98
CA SER A 237 25.04 8.33 5.75
C SER A 237 23.66 8.55 6.36
N LEU A 238 22.62 8.15 5.63
CA LEU A 238 21.22 7.99 6.10
C LEU A 238 20.85 6.52 6.18
N VAL A 239 21.35 5.71 5.23
CA VAL A 239 21.21 4.24 5.22
C VAL A 239 22.54 3.66 4.80
N GLY A 240 23.06 2.69 5.55
CA GLY A 240 24.30 2.02 5.19
C GLY A 240 24.47 0.69 5.88
N GLU A 241 25.32 -0.17 5.31
CA GLU A 241 25.67 -1.46 5.89
C GLU A 241 26.94 -1.34 6.73
N TYR A 242 26.86 -1.80 7.97
CA TYR A 242 27.99 -1.96 8.88
C TYR A 242 28.30 -3.43 9.09
N ARG A 243 29.55 -3.84 8.81
CA ARG A 243 30.03 -5.20 9.05
C ARG A 243 31.02 -5.19 10.19
N HIS A 244 30.74 -5.95 11.22
CA HIS A 244 31.62 -6.06 12.39
C HIS A 244 31.33 -7.37 13.15
N ASP A 245 32.31 -7.89 13.83
CA ASP A 245 32.19 -9.07 14.70
C ASP A 245 31.48 -10.27 14.06
N GLY A 246 31.61 -10.43 12.73
CA GLY A 246 30.92 -11.49 11.97
C GLY A 246 29.42 -11.23 11.74
N ARG A 247 28.95 -10.03 11.96
CA ARG A 247 27.56 -9.57 11.80
C ARG A 247 27.44 -8.57 10.66
N ARG A 248 26.21 -8.38 10.20
CA ARG A 248 25.80 -7.37 9.22
C ARG A 248 24.61 -6.59 9.75
N GLU A 249 24.74 -5.28 9.84
CA GLU A 249 23.70 -4.38 10.30
C GLU A 249 23.37 -3.36 9.21
N LEU A 250 22.09 -3.15 8.90
CA LEU A 250 21.62 -2.01 8.11
C LEU A 250 21.26 -0.89 9.08
N VAL A 251 22.08 0.13 9.06
CA VAL A 251 21.98 1.28 9.97
C VAL A 251 21.16 2.36 9.29
N VAL A 252 19.98 2.69 9.84
CA VAL A 252 19.12 3.80 9.39
C VAL A 252 19.18 4.92 10.42
N THR A 253 19.54 6.13 9.98
CA THR A 253 19.82 7.27 10.88
C THR A 253 18.84 8.43 10.73
N PHE A 254 17.67 8.22 10.11
CA PHE A 254 16.60 9.21 10.01
C PHE A 254 15.27 8.65 10.53
N VAL A 255 14.40 9.54 11.02
CA VAL A 255 13.05 9.19 11.48
C VAL A 255 12.12 9.13 10.28
N TYR A 256 11.24 8.13 10.29
CA TYR A 256 10.23 7.94 9.25
C TYR A 256 8.97 7.25 9.80
N ASN A 257 7.91 7.32 9.03
CA ASN A 257 6.71 6.51 9.19
C ASN A 257 6.30 5.89 7.84
N ARG A 258 5.33 4.98 7.84
CA ARG A 258 4.88 4.23 6.66
C ARG A 258 4.24 5.07 5.55
N TYR A 259 3.88 6.33 5.81
CA TYR A 259 3.21 7.20 4.84
C TYR A 259 4.18 8.09 4.07
N GLN A 260 5.34 8.40 4.65
CA GLN A 260 6.31 9.31 4.07
C GLN A 260 6.94 8.77 2.79
N GLN A 261 6.99 9.62 1.77
CA GLN A 261 7.50 9.28 0.44
C GLN A 261 8.93 8.73 0.49
N GLN A 262 9.83 9.36 1.23
CA GLN A 262 11.21 8.90 1.37
C GLN A 262 11.31 7.48 1.94
N TYR A 263 10.44 7.11 2.87
CA TYR A 263 10.39 5.74 3.38
C TYR A 263 9.84 4.77 2.33
N ARG A 264 8.71 5.09 1.69
CA ARG A 264 8.11 4.24 0.65
C ARG A 264 9.07 3.96 -0.50
N LEU A 265 9.89 4.96 -0.87
CA LEU A 265 10.95 4.79 -1.87
C LEU A 265 12.05 3.82 -1.41
N LEU A 266 12.38 3.78 -0.12
CA LEU A 266 13.46 2.96 0.43
C LEU A 266 12.99 1.61 0.98
N ALA A 267 11.72 1.42 1.25
CA ALA A 267 11.15 0.26 1.95
C ALA A 267 11.49 -1.05 1.25
N ARG A 268 11.25 -1.15 -0.08
CA ARG A 268 11.63 -2.33 -0.88
C ARG A 268 13.11 -2.67 -0.72
N GLY A 269 14.00 -1.68 -0.81
CA GLY A 269 15.44 -1.90 -0.68
C GLY A 269 15.85 -2.38 0.71
N ILE A 270 15.18 -1.93 1.77
CA ILE A 270 15.38 -2.43 3.13
C ILE A 270 14.98 -3.92 3.21
N VAL A 271 13.81 -4.28 2.65
CA VAL A 271 13.36 -5.68 2.61
C VAL A 271 14.31 -6.54 1.77
N GLU A 272 14.73 -6.08 0.60
CA GLU A 272 15.69 -6.79 -0.24
C GLU A 272 17.04 -7.00 0.45
N TRP A 273 17.54 -5.98 1.15
CA TRP A 273 18.80 -6.09 1.87
C TRP A 273 18.72 -7.15 2.99
N MET A 274 17.68 -7.08 3.83
CA MET A 274 17.57 -7.99 4.98
C MET A 274 17.23 -9.43 4.59
N THR A 275 16.62 -9.67 3.42
CA THR A 275 16.27 -11.01 2.94
C THR A 275 17.25 -11.55 1.90
N GLY A 276 18.22 -10.74 1.48
CA GLY A 276 19.11 -11.09 0.36
C GLY A 276 18.36 -11.25 -0.96
N GLY A 277 17.18 -10.60 -1.09
CA GLY A 277 16.31 -10.70 -2.27
C GLY A 277 15.59 -12.05 -2.40
N VAL A 278 15.49 -12.83 -1.32
CA VAL A 278 14.77 -14.12 -1.26
C VAL A 278 13.69 -14.03 -0.18
N HIS A 279 12.45 -13.74 -0.58
CA HIS A 279 11.34 -13.65 0.38
C HIS A 279 10.00 -14.05 -0.24
N LEU A 280 9.06 -14.40 0.60
CA LEU A 280 7.66 -14.50 0.22
C LEU A 280 7.07 -13.09 0.08
N GLY A 281 6.09 -12.97 -0.81
CA GLY A 281 5.46 -11.69 -1.10
C GLY A 281 5.68 -11.22 -2.53
N VAL A 282 4.79 -10.34 -2.98
CA VAL A 282 4.82 -9.70 -4.32
C VAL A 282 4.86 -8.21 -4.13
N ASP A 283 5.77 -7.56 -4.84
CA ASP A 283 6.00 -6.14 -4.78
C ASP A 283 5.90 -5.53 -6.18
N ARG A 284 4.99 -4.55 -6.36
CA ARG A 284 4.70 -3.84 -7.61
C ARG A 284 4.22 -2.43 -7.31
N ASN A 285 4.50 -1.51 -8.19
CA ASN A 285 3.92 -0.17 -8.17
C ASN A 285 2.78 -0.12 -9.17
N TYR A 286 1.55 0.01 -8.68
CA TYR A 286 0.34 0.01 -9.50
C TYR A 286 -0.19 1.41 -9.71
N PHE A 287 -0.64 1.71 -10.94
CA PHE A 287 -1.39 2.92 -11.23
C PHE A 287 -2.39 2.63 -12.34
N ALA A 288 -3.67 2.73 -12.04
CA ALA A 288 -4.77 2.63 -12.99
C ALA A 288 -5.75 3.77 -12.72
N VAL A 289 -6.39 4.28 -13.78
CA VAL A 289 -7.34 5.38 -13.70
C VAL A 289 -8.61 4.98 -14.43
N HIS A 290 -9.73 4.98 -13.70
CA HIS A 290 -11.08 4.85 -14.22
C HIS A 290 -11.63 6.25 -14.47
N VAL A 291 -12.23 6.46 -15.64
CA VAL A 291 -12.89 7.70 -16.03
C VAL A 291 -14.39 7.43 -16.04
N ASP A 292 -15.10 8.01 -15.09
CA ASP A 292 -16.53 7.82 -14.94
C ASP A 292 -17.33 8.76 -15.87
N ASP A 293 -18.61 8.48 -16.11
CA ASP A 293 -19.59 9.25 -16.85
C ASP A 293 -19.30 9.45 -18.35
N VAL A 294 -18.47 8.59 -18.93
CA VAL A 294 -18.17 8.67 -20.35
C VAL A 294 -19.46 8.46 -21.19
N LEU A 295 -19.76 9.37 -22.10
CA LEU A 295 -20.97 9.58 -22.89
C LEU A 295 -22.06 10.43 -22.21
N ALA A 296 -22.13 10.47 -20.88
CA ALA A 296 -22.99 11.41 -20.16
C ALA A 296 -22.39 12.83 -20.14
N ALA A 297 -23.09 13.76 -19.57
CA ALA A 297 -22.59 15.08 -19.26
C ALA A 297 -22.63 15.26 -17.74
N ASP A 298 -21.58 15.83 -17.16
CA ASP A 298 -21.51 16.14 -15.74
C ASP A 298 -22.09 17.54 -15.47
N ASP A 299 -22.81 17.71 -14.39
CA ASP A 299 -23.26 19.02 -13.96
C ASP A 299 -22.05 19.89 -13.58
N ARG A 300 -22.19 21.20 -13.72
CA ARG A 300 -21.10 22.16 -13.53
C ARG A 300 -21.25 22.95 -12.23
N TRP A 301 -20.15 23.08 -11.52
CA TRP A 301 -20.03 23.98 -10.36
C TRP A 301 -20.30 25.44 -10.74
N ASP A 302 -21.19 26.10 -10.00
CA ASP A 302 -21.45 27.53 -10.15
C ASP A 302 -20.65 28.32 -9.11
N THR A 303 -19.65 29.06 -9.58
CA THR A 303 -18.71 29.84 -8.75
C THR A 303 -19.35 31.04 -8.04
N VAL A 304 -20.65 31.31 -8.26
CA VAL A 304 -21.42 32.41 -7.62
C VAL A 304 -22.39 31.85 -6.58
N LEU A 305 -22.93 30.67 -6.85
CA LEU A 305 -23.90 30.01 -5.98
C LEU A 305 -23.24 29.08 -4.95
N ASP A 306 -21.95 28.73 -5.16
CA ASP A 306 -21.20 27.77 -4.37
C ASP A 306 -21.92 26.41 -4.28
N CYS A 307 -22.53 25.98 -5.37
CA CYS A 307 -23.19 24.68 -5.53
C CYS A 307 -23.28 24.29 -7.02
N THR A 308 -23.79 23.09 -7.32
CA THR A 308 -23.88 22.51 -8.68
C THR A 308 -25.33 22.52 -9.16
N PRO A 309 -25.78 23.50 -9.99
CA PRO A 309 -27.14 23.53 -10.51
C PRO A 309 -27.48 22.26 -11.31
N GLY A 310 -28.50 21.56 -10.87
CA GLY A 310 -28.89 20.26 -11.43
C GLY A 310 -28.65 19.09 -10.47
N ASP A 311 -27.71 19.24 -9.55
CA ASP A 311 -27.40 18.25 -8.51
C ASP A 311 -28.13 18.54 -7.19
N VAL A 312 -27.95 17.67 -6.20
CA VAL A 312 -28.63 17.67 -4.90
C VAL A 312 -28.03 18.64 -3.87
N ASP A 313 -26.96 19.34 -4.20
CA ASP A 313 -26.29 20.33 -3.33
C ASP A 313 -26.84 21.77 -3.50
N CYS A 314 -27.43 22.09 -4.67
CA CYS A 314 -28.22 23.30 -4.87
C CYS A 314 -29.65 23.12 -4.36
N GLN A 315 -30.30 24.26 -3.99
CA GLN A 315 -31.72 24.23 -3.73
C GLN A 315 -32.50 23.98 -5.02
N PRO A 316 -33.65 23.26 -4.99
CA PRO A 316 -34.41 22.97 -6.19
C PRO A 316 -34.79 24.25 -6.96
N GLY A 317 -34.34 24.35 -8.22
CA GLY A 317 -34.55 25.48 -9.11
C GLY A 317 -33.59 26.67 -8.91
N GLU A 318 -32.54 26.48 -8.11
CA GLU A 318 -31.45 27.45 -7.98
C GLU A 318 -30.44 27.25 -9.12
N GLY A 319 -30.10 28.35 -9.78
CA GLY A 319 -29.17 28.35 -10.91
C GLY A 319 -29.73 27.78 -12.21
N THR A 320 -28.90 27.70 -13.20
CA THR A 320 -29.23 27.11 -14.51
C THR A 320 -28.14 26.09 -14.87
N PRO A 321 -28.50 24.81 -15.06
CA PRO A 321 -27.53 23.80 -15.47
C PRO A 321 -26.75 24.20 -16.72
N ASN A 322 -25.44 24.02 -16.69
CA ASN A 322 -24.53 24.27 -17.80
C ASN A 322 -23.53 23.10 -17.88
N PRO A 323 -23.97 21.91 -18.27
CA PRO A 323 -23.20 20.68 -18.10
C PRO A 323 -21.92 20.67 -18.93
N ILE A 324 -20.94 19.89 -18.44
CA ILE A 324 -19.65 19.66 -19.07
C ILE A 324 -19.69 18.31 -19.80
N ARG A 325 -19.29 18.29 -21.07
CA ARG A 325 -19.21 17.07 -21.86
C ARG A 325 -17.98 17.09 -22.75
N MET A 326 -17.25 15.97 -22.79
CA MET A 326 -16.12 15.79 -23.69
C MET A 326 -16.52 16.06 -25.15
N ALA A 327 -15.56 16.50 -25.93
CA ALA A 327 -15.63 16.65 -27.40
C ALA A 327 -14.74 15.60 -28.09
N PRO A 328 -14.91 15.35 -29.41
CA PRO A 328 -14.03 14.45 -30.16
C PRO A 328 -12.53 14.78 -30.03
N ALA A 329 -12.18 16.06 -29.90
CA ALA A 329 -10.79 16.48 -29.67
C ALA A 329 -10.20 16.04 -28.33
N ASP A 330 -11.03 15.84 -27.30
CA ASP A 330 -10.60 15.35 -25.99
C ASP A 330 -10.31 13.84 -26.05
N VAL A 331 -11.07 13.10 -26.87
CA VAL A 331 -10.78 11.69 -27.17
C VAL A 331 -9.44 11.55 -27.89
N ASP A 332 -9.18 12.39 -28.92
CA ASP A 332 -7.89 12.41 -29.63
C ASP A 332 -6.74 12.71 -28.65
N HIS A 333 -6.96 13.65 -27.71
CA HIS A 333 -5.98 14.00 -26.69
C HIS A 333 -5.73 12.83 -25.74
N ALA A 334 -6.76 12.16 -25.25
CA ALA A 334 -6.64 10.99 -24.37
C ALA A 334 -5.84 9.86 -25.03
N ILE A 335 -6.13 9.57 -26.31
CA ILE A 335 -5.39 8.56 -27.10
C ILE A 335 -3.91 8.96 -27.26
N ALA A 336 -3.64 10.21 -27.62
CA ALA A 336 -2.26 10.68 -27.78
C ALA A 336 -1.49 10.64 -26.43
N TRP A 337 -2.13 11.03 -25.35
CA TRP A 337 -1.54 11.04 -24.00
C TRP A 337 -1.20 9.62 -23.54
N GLN A 338 -2.13 8.68 -23.57
CA GLN A 338 -1.91 7.31 -23.10
C GLN A 338 -0.88 6.55 -23.96
N ASN A 339 -0.87 6.76 -25.29
CA ASN A 339 0.12 6.14 -26.19
C ASN A 339 1.54 6.65 -25.94
N GLY A 340 1.68 7.89 -25.49
CA GLY A 340 2.97 8.48 -25.11
C GLY A 340 3.54 7.95 -23.80
N ARG A 341 2.75 7.20 -23.01
CA ARG A 341 3.08 6.77 -21.64
C ARG A 341 2.93 5.28 -21.37
N ASP A 342 2.62 4.48 -22.39
CA ASP A 342 2.29 3.04 -22.24
C ASP A 342 1.21 2.82 -21.16
N PHE A 343 0.16 3.64 -21.22
CA PHE A 343 -0.94 3.67 -20.28
C PHE A 343 -2.26 3.43 -21.00
N THR A 344 -3.27 2.88 -20.32
CA THR A 344 -4.61 2.71 -20.86
C THR A 344 -5.65 3.10 -19.82
N PHE A 345 -6.54 4.02 -20.16
CA PHE A 345 -7.68 4.38 -19.33
C PHE A 345 -8.76 3.28 -19.35
N ASP A 346 -9.43 3.12 -18.21
CA ASP A 346 -10.66 2.34 -18.09
C ASP A 346 -11.85 3.31 -18.09
N PHE A 347 -12.64 3.33 -19.18
CA PHE A 347 -13.78 4.22 -19.38
C PHE A 347 -15.07 3.57 -18.87
N ALA A 348 -15.70 4.16 -17.87
CA ALA A 348 -16.99 3.77 -17.36
C ALA A 348 -18.09 4.58 -18.08
N TYR A 349 -18.97 3.91 -18.85
CA TYR A 349 -19.88 4.56 -19.77
C TYR A 349 -21.35 4.42 -19.37
N ASN A 350 -22.14 5.47 -19.66
CA ASN A 350 -23.58 5.55 -19.48
C ASN A 350 -24.24 5.79 -20.84
N ALA A 351 -24.89 4.78 -21.39
CA ALA A 351 -25.38 4.85 -22.76
C ALA A 351 -26.56 5.80 -22.97
N SER A 352 -27.37 6.12 -21.94
CA SER A 352 -28.45 7.09 -22.05
C SER A 352 -27.90 8.46 -22.48
N GLY A 353 -26.71 8.84 -22.00
CA GLY A 353 -26.11 10.13 -22.34
C GLY A 353 -25.95 10.35 -23.85
N THR A 354 -25.61 9.32 -24.63
CA THR A 354 -25.59 9.44 -26.10
C THR A 354 -26.97 9.27 -26.75
N VAL A 355 -27.87 8.48 -26.16
CA VAL A 355 -29.24 8.31 -26.69
C VAL A 355 -29.98 9.65 -26.58
N ASP A 356 -29.99 10.26 -25.40
CA ASP A 356 -30.64 11.54 -25.13
C ASP A 356 -29.99 12.67 -25.93
N HIS A 357 -28.65 12.69 -26.02
CA HIS A 357 -27.95 13.69 -26.85
C HIS A 357 -28.33 13.60 -28.32
N ARG A 358 -28.50 12.39 -28.86
CA ARG A 358 -28.95 12.21 -30.26
C ARG A 358 -30.39 12.63 -30.49
N GLU A 359 -31.29 12.35 -29.55
CA GLU A 359 -32.67 12.81 -29.60
C GLU A 359 -32.75 14.36 -29.70
N ASP A 360 -31.96 15.04 -28.88
CA ASP A 360 -31.92 16.50 -28.84
C ASP A 360 -31.19 17.12 -30.04
N ASN A 361 -30.27 16.40 -30.69
CA ASN A 361 -29.39 16.91 -31.76
C ASN A 361 -29.65 16.27 -33.13
N GLY A 362 -30.89 15.86 -33.41
CA GLY A 362 -31.30 15.36 -34.71
C GLY A 362 -30.60 14.06 -35.14
N GLY A 363 -30.30 13.20 -34.18
CA GLY A 363 -29.69 11.89 -34.39
C GLY A 363 -28.15 11.90 -34.41
N GLN A 364 -27.51 13.02 -34.15
CA GLN A 364 -26.06 13.18 -34.21
C GLN A 364 -25.44 13.20 -32.79
N ASP A 365 -24.34 12.48 -32.65
CA ASP A 365 -23.45 12.57 -31.46
C ASP A 365 -21.99 12.35 -31.89
N PRO A 366 -21.27 13.41 -32.25
CA PRO A 366 -19.88 13.30 -32.68
C PRO A 366 -18.94 12.71 -31.64
N LEU A 367 -19.20 12.88 -30.33
CA LEU A 367 -18.41 12.27 -29.26
C LEU A 367 -18.57 10.73 -29.25
N ALA A 368 -19.81 10.27 -29.24
CA ALA A 368 -20.08 8.84 -29.23
C ALA A 368 -19.58 8.17 -30.54
N ASP A 369 -19.76 8.82 -31.68
CA ASP A 369 -19.25 8.32 -32.98
C ASP A 369 -17.72 8.18 -32.95
N LYS A 370 -17.01 9.15 -32.37
CA LYS A 370 -15.56 9.12 -32.19
C LYS A 370 -15.13 8.00 -31.22
N LEU A 371 -15.74 7.91 -30.06
CA LEU A 371 -15.45 6.88 -29.05
C LEU A 371 -15.70 5.46 -29.59
N ILE A 372 -16.76 5.25 -30.36
CA ILE A 372 -17.06 3.96 -31.01
C ILE A 372 -16.04 3.65 -32.09
N ALA A 373 -15.60 4.65 -32.87
CA ALA A 373 -14.58 4.45 -33.90
C ALA A 373 -13.23 4.02 -33.31
N ASP A 374 -12.86 4.60 -32.14
CA ASP A 374 -11.58 4.37 -31.45
C ASP A 374 -11.72 3.44 -30.23
N ARG A 375 -12.81 2.71 -30.13
CA ARG A 375 -13.14 1.88 -28.94
C ARG A 375 -12.04 0.93 -28.48
N ASP A 376 -11.21 0.45 -29.37
CA ASP A 376 -10.11 -0.47 -29.07
C ASP A 376 -8.89 0.22 -28.42
N GLN A 377 -8.92 1.55 -28.30
CA GLN A 377 -7.89 2.33 -27.60
C GLN A 377 -8.11 2.35 -26.08
N PHE A 378 -9.30 1.99 -25.61
CA PHE A 378 -9.70 2.10 -24.22
C PHE A 378 -10.18 0.75 -23.67
N ARG A 379 -10.16 0.61 -22.35
CA ARG A 379 -10.87 -0.46 -21.64
C ARG A 379 -12.24 0.08 -21.24
N TRP A 380 -13.28 -0.75 -21.27
CA TRP A 380 -14.64 -0.29 -21.04
C TRP A 380 -15.27 -1.01 -19.87
N ILE A 381 -15.94 -0.24 -18.97
CA ILE A 381 -16.64 -0.71 -17.78
C ILE A 381 -18.09 -0.26 -17.90
N ASN A 382 -19.04 -1.11 -17.52
CA ASN A 382 -20.46 -0.74 -17.42
C ASN A 382 -20.65 0.24 -16.24
N HIS A 383 -21.31 1.40 -16.50
CA HIS A 383 -21.56 2.43 -15.49
C HIS A 383 -23.05 2.68 -15.27
N THR A 384 -23.91 1.68 -15.54
CA THR A 384 -25.37 1.76 -15.60
C THR A 384 -25.89 2.62 -16.73
N TYR A 385 -27.17 2.47 -17.09
CA TYR A 385 -27.71 3.08 -18.31
C TYR A 385 -27.94 4.58 -18.15
N THR A 386 -28.75 4.96 -17.13
CA THR A 386 -29.11 6.36 -16.88
C THR A 386 -28.30 7.03 -15.76
N HIS A 387 -27.32 6.35 -15.21
CA HIS A 387 -26.59 6.81 -14.01
C HIS A 387 -27.51 6.99 -12.77
N ALA A 388 -28.64 6.27 -12.72
CA ALA A 388 -29.59 6.39 -11.61
C ALA A 388 -28.97 6.01 -10.25
N PHE A 389 -29.39 6.70 -9.19
CA PHE A 389 -29.02 6.34 -7.82
C PHE A 389 -29.70 5.02 -7.42
N LEU A 390 -28.95 3.94 -7.30
CA LEU A 390 -29.45 2.59 -7.09
C LEU A 390 -29.58 2.18 -5.60
N GLY A 391 -29.46 3.13 -4.69
CA GLY A 391 -29.58 2.92 -3.25
C GLY A 391 -31.04 2.92 -2.77
N CYS A 392 -31.33 3.74 -1.76
CA CYS A 392 -32.69 4.05 -1.39
C CYS A 392 -33.27 5.14 -2.33
N VAL A 393 -34.60 5.19 -2.46
CA VAL A 393 -35.24 6.33 -3.14
C VAL A 393 -34.91 7.58 -2.35
N GLN A 394 -34.28 8.57 -3.01
CA GLN A 394 -33.86 9.82 -2.38
C GLN A 394 -35.05 10.75 -2.16
N ASP A 395 -35.14 11.36 -0.99
CA ASP A 395 -35.97 12.53 -0.69
C ASP A 395 -35.08 13.77 -0.77
N THR A 396 -35.07 14.42 -1.92
CA THR A 396 -34.27 15.62 -2.22
C THR A 396 -34.98 16.93 -1.80
N SER A 397 -36.14 16.84 -1.14
CA SER A 397 -36.80 18.02 -0.59
C SER A 397 -36.05 18.64 0.60
N VAL A 398 -34.99 18.00 1.04
CA VAL A 398 -34.10 18.44 2.13
C VAL A 398 -32.65 18.27 1.73
N VAL A 399 -31.77 19.19 2.16
CA VAL A 399 -30.32 19.14 1.95
C VAL A 399 -29.65 18.97 3.32
N PRO A 400 -28.76 17.98 3.51
CA PRO A 400 -28.54 16.87 2.61
C PRO A 400 -29.76 15.95 2.47
N TRP A 401 -29.87 15.29 1.31
CA TRP A 401 -30.96 14.36 1.04
C TRP A 401 -31.04 13.21 2.08
N LYS A 402 -32.15 12.56 2.18
CA LYS A 402 -32.35 11.37 3.02
C LYS A 402 -33.11 10.27 2.28
N CYS A 403 -33.06 9.03 2.78
CA CYS A 403 -33.86 7.96 2.24
C CYS A 403 -35.38 8.22 2.48
N ALA A 404 -36.18 8.07 1.44
CA ALA A 404 -37.64 8.06 1.54
C ALA A 404 -38.10 6.82 2.31
N SER A 405 -39.27 6.93 2.98
CA SER A 405 -39.85 5.84 3.75
C SER A 405 -41.14 5.32 3.10
N ASN A 406 -41.37 4.03 3.26
CA ASN A 406 -42.67 3.39 3.00
C ASN A 406 -43.71 3.81 4.07
N ALA A 407 -44.97 3.45 3.84
CA ALA A 407 -46.06 3.76 4.78
C ALA A 407 -45.90 3.10 6.16
N ASP A 408 -45.13 2.02 6.25
CA ASP A 408 -44.80 1.32 7.50
C ASP A 408 -43.55 1.87 8.21
N GLY A 409 -42.92 2.90 7.65
CA GLY A 409 -41.70 3.51 8.18
C GLY A 409 -40.38 2.83 7.76
N SER A 410 -40.45 1.77 7.00
CA SER A 410 -39.24 1.15 6.43
C SER A 410 -38.63 1.97 5.30
N THR A 411 -37.31 1.83 5.06
CA THR A 411 -36.63 2.48 3.95
C THR A 411 -37.21 2.03 2.61
N ARG A 412 -37.49 2.97 1.72
CA ARG A 412 -37.91 2.68 0.35
C ARG A 412 -36.67 2.46 -0.52
N TRP A 413 -36.42 1.21 -0.88
CA TRP A 413 -35.29 0.80 -1.71
C TRP A 413 -35.65 0.79 -3.20
N VAL A 414 -34.65 1.12 -4.04
CA VAL A 414 -34.73 0.84 -5.48
C VAL A 414 -34.86 -0.67 -5.70
N GLY A 415 -35.72 -1.07 -6.64
CA GLY A 415 -36.11 -2.47 -6.85
C GLY A 415 -35.04 -3.28 -7.58
N ARG A 416 -34.99 -4.61 -7.31
CA ARG A 416 -34.07 -5.55 -7.98
C ARG A 416 -34.14 -5.46 -9.49
N ASN A 417 -35.35 -5.45 -10.07
CA ASN A 417 -35.53 -5.42 -11.52
C ASN A 417 -35.03 -4.10 -12.12
N GLU A 418 -35.28 -2.98 -11.44
CA GLU A 418 -34.82 -1.66 -11.86
C GLU A 418 -33.29 -1.60 -11.92
N ILE A 419 -32.62 -2.11 -10.89
CA ILE A 419 -31.14 -2.22 -10.87
C ILE A 419 -30.64 -3.14 -11.99
N ALA A 420 -31.27 -4.30 -12.18
CA ALA A 420 -30.88 -5.25 -13.24
C ALA A 420 -31.11 -4.68 -14.63
N ASP A 421 -32.21 -3.95 -14.84
CA ASP A 421 -32.54 -3.30 -16.12
C ASP A 421 -31.52 -2.20 -16.46
N GLU A 422 -31.10 -1.39 -15.49
CA GLU A 422 -30.02 -0.38 -15.64
C GLU A 422 -28.72 -1.01 -16.14
N ILE A 423 -28.30 -2.11 -15.53
CA ILE A 423 -27.07 -2.83 -15.89
C ILE A 423 -27.21 -3.47 -17.28
N ALA A 424 -28.29 -4.24 -17.50
CA ALA A 424 -28.48 -5.02 -18.72
C ALA A 424 -28.73 -4.14 -19.96
N THR A 425 -29.46 -3.02 -19.81
CA THR A 425 -29.71 -2.08 -20.92
C THR A 425 -28.42 -1.42 -21.36
N ASN A 426 -27.59 -0.99 -20.42
CA ASN A 426 -26.29 -0.40 -20.73
C ASN A 426 -25.35 -1.40 -21.42
N GLU A 427 -25.28 -2.65 -20.90
CA GLU A 427 -24.52 -3.72 -21.52
C GLU A 427 -24.98 -3.98 -22.96
N ALA A 428 -26.30 -4.12 -23.17
CA ALA A 428 -26.87 -4.40 -24.47
C ALA A 428 -26.52 -3.30 -25.49
N TRP A 429 -26.56 -2.03 -25.08
CA TRP A 429 -26.10 -0.93 -25.90
C TRP A 429 -24.61 -1.04 -26.25
N GLY A 430 -23.73 -1.25 -25.25
CA GLY A 430 -22.29 -1.39 -25.46
C GLY A 430 -21.92 -2.53 -26.40
N VAL A 431 -22.61 -3.70 -26.27
CA VAL A 431 -22.48 -4.81 -27.22
C VAL A 431 -22.90 -4.40 -28.62
N SER A 432 -24.02 -3.67 -28.77
CA SER A 432 -24.50 -3.21 -30.08
C SER A 432 -23.56 -2.18 -30.75
N ALA A 433 -22.90 -1.37 -29.92
CA ALA A 433 -21.86 -0.41 -30.33
C ALA A 433 -20.51 -1.09 -30.64
N GLY A 434 -20.35 -2.37 -30.30
CA GLY A 434 -19.14 -3.15 -30.51
C GLY A 434 -18.01 -2.82 -29.54
N LEU A 435 -18.33 -2.30 -28.35
CA LEU A 435 -17.33 -2.04 -27.30
C LEU A 435 -16.71 -3.36 -26.82
N PRO A 436 -15.37 -3.42 -26.59
CA PRO A 436 -14.69 -4.63 -26.09
C PRO A 436 -14.91 -4.81 -24.57
N LEU A 437 -16.17 -5.01 -24.18
CA LEU A 437 -16.62 -5.11 -22.80
C LEU A 437 -16.10 -6.34 -22.09
N ARG A 438 -15.88 -6.18 -20.77
CA ARG A 438 -15.89 -7.28 -19.80
C ARG A 438 -17.21 -7.19 -19.03
N ARG A 439 -18.11 -8.09 -19.31
CA ARG A 439 -19.50 -8.05 -18.81
C ARG A 439 -19.60 -8.21 -17.30
N GLU A 440 -18.58 -8.84 -16.71
CA GLU A 440 -18.43 -9.04 -15.28
C GLU A 440 -18.02 -7.80 -14.48
N GLU A 441 -17.69 -6.68 -15.15
CA GLU A 441 -17.19 -5.44 -14.53
C GLU A 441 -18.30 -4.36 -14.47
N LEU A 442 -18.52 -3.78 -13.29
CA LEU A 442 -19.52 -2.74 -13.05
C LEU A 442 -19.00 -1.68 -12.09
N VAL A 443 -19.26 -0.43 -12.41
CA VAL A 443 -19.27 0.68 -11.47
C VAL A 443 -20.68 1.26 -11.52
N THR A 444 -21.39 1.36 -10.40
CA THR A 444 -22.70 2.02 -10.37
C THR A 444 -22.51 3.53 -10.28
N GLY A 445 -23.42 4.32 -10.85
CA GLY A 445 -23.44 5.77 -10.70
C GLY A 445 -23.29 6.18 -9.23
N GLU A 446 -22.39 7.09 -8.89
CA GLU A 446 -22.06 7.53 -7.52
C GLU A 446 -21.65 6.38 -6.57
N HIS A 447 -21.23 5.21 -7.06
CA HIS A 447 -21.09 3.96 -6.30
C HIS A 447 -22.38 3.60 -5.54
N SER A 448 -23.53 4.01 -6.07
CA SER A 448 -24.85 3.85 -5.45
C SER A 448 -25.27 2.39 -5.34
N GLY A 449 -26.21 2.13 -4.46
CA GLY A 449 -26.55 0.76 -4.05
C GLY A 449 -25.68 0.24 -2.92
N LEU A 450 -24.42 0.64 -2.83
CA LEU A 450 -23.57 0.46 -1.66
C LEU A 450 -23.91 1.48 -0.56
N LYS A 451 -23.44 1.23 0.67
CA LYS A 451 -23.67 2.14 1.80
C LYS A 451 -23.09 3.55 1.55
N VAL A 452 -23.85 4.57 1.90
CA VAL A 452 -23.47 5.99 1.87
C VAL A 452 -23.83 6.62 3.22
N THR A 453 -22.89 6.57 4.16
CA THR A 453 -23.12 7.10 5.51
C THR A 453 -23.02 8.64 5.50
N PRO A 454 -23.89 9.36 6.24
CA PRO A 454 -24.91 8.86 7.16
C PRO A 454 -26.28 8.61 6.49
N GLN A 455 -26.52 9.02 5.25
CA GLN A 455 -27.84 9.01 4.60
C GLN A 455 -28.37 7.58 4.38
N GLN A 456 -27.50 6.68 3.92
CA GLN A 456 -27.80 5.27 3.68
C GLN A 456 -26.74 4.40 4.37
N PRO A 457 -26.92 3.99 5.64
CA PRO A 457 -25.86 3.31 6.40
C PRO A 457 -25.63 1.83 6.03
N VAL A 458 -26.48 1.26 5.19
CA VAL A 458 -26.40 -0.13 4.71
C VAL A 458 -26.57 -0.20 3.19
N ASP A 459 -26.04 -1.25 2.57
CA ASP A 459 -26.27 -1.51 1.15
C ASP A 459 -27.76 -1.72 0.85
N ASN A 460 -28.19 -1.40 -0.38
CA ASN A 460 -29.51 -1.77 -0.86
C ASN A 460 -29.63 -3.31 -0.87
N PRO A 461 -30.59 -3.91 -0.13
CA PRO A 461 -30.74 -5.37 -0.06
C PRO A 461 -31.05 -6.02 -1.41
N ASN A 462 -31.50 -5.25 -2.40
CA ASN A 462 -31.79 -5.71 -3.75
C ASN A 462 -30.55 -5.73 -4.66
N LEU A 463 -29.48 -4.99 -4.30
CA LEU A 463 -28.28 -4.87 -5.15
C LEU A 463 -27.64 -6.23 -5.42
N GLY A 464 -27.29 -6.98 -4.39
CA GLY A 464 -26.64 -8.29 -4.54
C GLY A 464 -27.46 -9.30 -5.36
N LEU A 465 -28.80 -9.18 -5.34
CA LEU A 465 -29.69 -10.00 -6.17
C LEU A 465 -29.67 -9.59 -7.64
N ALA A 466 -29.63 -8.28 -7.91
CA ALA A 466 -29.53 -7.76 -9.27
C ALA A 466 -28.17 -8.06 -9.92
N LEU A 467 -27.08 -7.96 -9.14
CA LEU A 467 -25.73 -8.34 -9.58
C LEU A 467 -25.66 -9.84 -10.00
N ALA A 468 -26.37 -10.70 -9.27
CA ALA A 468 -26.46 -12.11 -9.61
C ALA A 468 -27.29 -12.37 -10.90
N ASP A 469 -28.32 -11.56 -11.16
CA ASP A 469 -29.15 -11.66 -12.38
C ASP A 469 -28.38 -11.20 -13.63
N THR A 470 -27.38 -10.37 -13.46
CA THR A 470 -26.59 -9.73 -14.54
C THR A 470 -25.15 -10.25 -14.62
N ASP A 471 -24.83 -11.34 -13.91
CA ASP A 471 -23.52 -12.01 -13.91
C ASP A 471 -22.34 -11.08 -13.56
N ILE A 472 -22.58 -10.07 -12.71
CA ILE A 472 -21.52 -9.16 -12.25
C ILE A 472 -20.67 -9.87 -11.18
N GLU A 473 -19.34 -9.88 -11.40
CA GLU A 473 -18.33 -10.44 -10.47
C GLU A 473 -17.51 -9.36 -9.78
N TRP A 474 -17.35 -8.19 -10.41
CA TRP A 474 -16.50 -7.09 -9.93
C TRP A 474 -17.27 -5.79 -9.88
N LEU A 475 -17.34 -5.19 -8.68
CA LEU A 475 -18.10 -3.96 -8.42
C LEU A 475 -17.19 -2.85 -7.88
N GLY A 476 -17.10 -1.71 -8.57
CA GLY A 476 -16.39 -0.53 -8.08
C GLY A 476 -17.01 0.02 -6.79
N SER A 477 -16.17 0.39 -5.82
CA SER A 477 -16.57 1.07 -4.59
C SER A 477 -15.64 2.24 -4.30
N ASP A 478 -16.10 3.21 -3.50
CA ASP A 478 -15.32 4.37 -3.10
C ASP A 478 -14.45 4.04 -1.88
N ASN A 479 -13.13 4.20 -1.99
CA ASN A 479 -12.18 3.92 -0.91
C ASN A 479 -12.40 4.82 0.31
N SER A 480 -12.89 6.02 0.13
CA SER A 480 -13.19 6.92 1.26
C SER A 480 -14.34 6.44 2.14
N ARG A 481 -15.22 5.58 1.60
CA ARG A 481 -16.42 5.05 2.26
C ARG A 481 -16.36 3.55 2.57
N ASP A 482 -15.71 2.79 1.69
CA ASP A 482 -15.63 1.31 1.75
C ASP A 482 -14.23 0.82 1.32
N PRO A 483 -13.19 1.00 2.16
CA PRO A 483 -11.79 0.78 1.79
C PRO A 483 -11.41 -0.71 1.69
N VAL A 484 -12.25 -1.62 2.23
CA VAL A 484 -11.95 -3.05 2.30
C VAL A 484 -12.71 -3.81 1.24
N GLN A 485 -12.00 -4.64 0.46
CA GLN A 485 -12.64 -5.57 -0.47
C GLN A 485 -13.61 -6.50 0.25
N ARG A 486 -14.84 -6.59 -0.23
CA ARG A 486 -15.89 -7.43 0.37
C ARG A 486 -16.87 -7.99 -0.68
N GLN A 487 -17.67 -8.96 -0.28
CA GLN A 487 -18.71 -9.54 -1.10
C GLN A 487 -20.01 -8.72 -1.03
N VAL A 488 -20.64 -8.55 -2.20
CA VAL A 488 -21.99 -7.99 -2.35
C VAL A 488 -22.77 -8.93 -3.30
N GLY A 489 -23.54 -9.85 -2.76
CA GLY A 489 -24.14 -10.93 -3.55
C GLY A 489 -23.06 -11.80 -4.20
N THR A 490 -23.07 -11.90 -5.52
CA THR A 490 -22.06 -12.63 -6.31
C THR A 490 -20.81 -11.83 -6.61
N ALA A 491 -20.90 -10.49 -6.52
CA ALA A 491 -19.78 -9.61 -6.85
C ALA A 491 -18.85 -9.36 -5.67
N THR A 492 -17.59 -9.11 -5.99
CA THR A 492 -16.54 -8.64 -5.06
C THR A 492 -16.24 -7.18 -5.32
N THR A 493 -16.19 -6.35 -4.27
CA THR A 493 -15.91 -4.92 -4.43
C THR A 493 -14.44 -4.66 -4.80
N ILE A 494 -14.21 -3.63 -5.59
CA ILE A 494 -12.89 -3.06 -5.90
C ILE A 494 -12.93 -1.61 -5.43
N SER A 495 -12.23 -1.36 -4.34
CA SER A 495 -12.12 -0.04 -3.74
C SER A 495 -11.28 0.87 -4.64
N ARG A 496 -11.80 2.05 -5.02
CA ARG A 496 -11.16 3.02 -5.91
C ARG A 496 -10.78 4.27 -5.14
N TYR A 497 -9.60 4.81 -5.36
CA TYR A 497 -9.16 6.07 -4.76
C TYR A 497 -9.77 7.26 -5.51
N PRO A 498 -10.59 8.12 -4.89
CA PRO A 498 -10.99 9.37 -5.53
C PRO A 498 -9.76 10.27 -5.70
N MET A 499 -9.58 10.83 -6.90
CA MET A 499 -8.68 11.97 -7.09
C MET A 499 -9.49 13.23 -6.76
N ASN A 500 -8.87 14.18 -6.06
CA ASN A 500 -9.53 15.41 -5.63
C ASN A 500 -9.56 16.44 -6.78
N VAL A 501 -9.85 15.94 -7.98
CA VAL A 501 -10.23 16.67 -9.18
C VAL A 501 -11.73 16.47 -9.34
N PHE A 502 -12.52 17.51 -9.10
CA PHE A 502 -13.96 17.37 -8.89
C PHE A 502 -14.71 17.10 -10.18
N TYR A 503 -15.75 16.24 -10.11
CA TYR A 503 -16.54 15.82 -11.27
C TYR A 503 -17.26 16.98 -11.97
N ASN A 504 -17.63 18.01 -11.22
CA ASN A 504 -18.37 19.18 -11.64
C ASN A 504 -17.48 20.36 -12.09
N ALA A 505 -16.17 20.11 -12.25
CA ALA A 505 -15.21 21.09 -12.73
C ALA A 505 -14.57 20.65 -14.08
N GLY A 506 -14.72 21.46 -15.11
CA GLY A 506 -14.00 21.33 -16.38
C GLY A 506 -12.86 22.32 -16.53
N ARG A 507 -12.80 23.33 -15.66
CA ARG A 507 -11.83 24.43 -15.71
C ARG A 507 -11.05 24.55 -14.41
N GLU A 508 -9.81 25.02 -14.52
CA GLU A 508 -8.94 25.25 -13.38
C GLU A 508 -9.59 26.20 -12.34
N ALA A 509 -10.25 27.26 -12.81
CA ALA A 509 -10.89 28.23 -11.91
C ALA A 509 -12.09 27.66 -11.17
N GLU A 510 -12.90 26.79 -11.79
CA GLU A 510 -14.01 26.06 -11.16
C GLU A 510 -13.48 25.10 -10.09
N GLN A 511 -12.43 24.34 -10.41
CA GLN A 511 -11.75 23.44 -9.47
C GLN A 511 -11.21 24.18 -8.24
N VAL A 512 -10.58 25.36 -8.43
CA VAL A 512 -10.02 26.15 -7.31
C VAL A 512 -11.13 26.76 -6.47
N ASP A 513 -12.20 27.21 -7.09
CA ASP A 513 -13.32 27.84 -6.39
C ASP A 513 -14.03 26.84 -5.47
N GLU A 514 -14.41 25.66 -5.98
CA GLU A 514 -14.97 24.59 -5.18
C GLU A 514 -14.01 24.09 -4.11
N TYR A 515 -12.70 23.99 -4.43
CA TYR A 515 -11.68 23.63 -3.45
C TYR A 515 -11.64 24.65 -2.31
N ASN A 516 -11.71 25.93 -2.61
CA ASN A 516 -11.80 26.99 -1.61
C ASN A 516 -13.08 26.86 -0.78
N TRP A 517 -14.22 26.58 -1.43
CA TRP A 517 -15.49 26.36 -0.72
C TRP A 517 -15.41 25.23 0.30
N ILE A 518 -14.80 24.10 -0.07
CA ILE A 518 -14.67 22.93 0.80
C ILE A 518 -13.61 23.13 1.90
N TYR A 519 -12.44 23.68 1.53
CA TYR A 519 -11.25 23.65 2.39
C TYR A 519 -10.90 24.99 3.04
N THR A 520 -11.76 26.01 2.98
CA THR A 520 -11.61 27.20 3.82
C THR A 520 -12.65 27.28 4.92
N GLY A 521 -12.26 27.93 6.03
CA GLY A 521 -13.18 28.15 7.14
C GLY A 521 -14.26 29.18 6.82
N ARG A 522 -15.36 29.13 7.55
CA ARG A 522 -16.51 30.08 7.41
C ARG A 522 -16.08 31.54 7.54
N ALA A 523 -15.10 31.81 8.39
CA ALA A 523 -14.57 33.16 8.58
C ALA A 523 -13.82 33.70 7.34
N GLN A 524 -13.38 32.84 6.47
CA GLN A 524 -12.67 33.16 5.23
C GLN A 524 -13.58 33.02 3.99
N GLY A 525 -14.86 32.74 4.16
CA GLY A 525 -15.84 32.64 3.08
C GLY A 525 -16.14 31.22 2.60
N GLY A 526 -15.52 30.19 3.18
CA GLY A 526 -15.80 28.79 2.82
C GLY A 526 -17.02 28.21 3.52
N SER A 527 -17.39 26.98 3.17
CA SER A 527 -18.52 26.22 3.74
C SER A 527 -18.35 25.89 5.22
N GLY A 528 -17.10 25.81 5.69
CA GLY A 528 -16.73 25.29 7.00
C GLY A 528 -16.74 23.76 7.11
N ILE A 529 -16.85 23.04 5.99
CA ILE A 529 -16.72 21.57 5.97
C ILE A 529 -15.42 21.12 6.64
N CYS A 530 -14.31 21.79 6.35
CA CYS A 530 -13.02 21.49 6.98
C CYS A 530 -13.01 21.75 8.50
N GLU A 531 -13.76 22.76 8.99
CA GLU A 531 -13.89 23.05 10.42
C GLU A 531 -14.73 22.00 11.14
N ASP A 532 -15.79 21.52 10.48
CA ASP A 532 -16.71 20.50 11.01
C ASP A 532 -16.07 19.10 11.03
N ASN A 533 -15.01 18.86 10.23
CA ASN A 533 -14.34 17.57 10.07
C ASN A 533 -12.82 17.64 10.32
N PRO A 534 -12.35 18.10 11.48
CA PRO A 534 -10.94 18.37 11.74
C PRO A 534 -10.07 17.09 11.84
N THR A 535 -10.69 15.91 11.88
CA THR A 535 -9.99 14.61 11.90
C THR A 535 -9.64 14.10 10.51
N THR A 536 -10.32 14.60 9.47
CA THR A 536 -10.18 14.16 8.08
C THR A 536 -9.84 15.29 7.12
N SER A 537 -9.92 16.55 7.56
CA SER A 537 -9.64 17.73 6.75
C SER A 537 -8.84 18.75 7.54
N THR A 538 -8.02 19.53 6.84
CA THR A 538 -7.38 20.74 7.39
C THR A 538 -7.83 21.93 6.57
N CYS A 539 -8.31 22.95 7.25
CA CYS A 539 -8.63 24.18 6.58
C CYS A 539 -7.37 24.89 6.07
N LEU A 540 -7.44 25.43 4.87
CA LEU A 540 -6.48 26.37 4.34
C LEU A 540 -6.41 27.61 5.25
N ALA A 541 -5.24 28.20 5.36
CA ALA A 541 -5.07 29.45 6.11
C ALA A 541 -5.75 30.65 5.42
N ALA A 542 -5.86 30.60 4.10
CA ALA A 542 -6.54 31.55 3.24
C ALA A 542 -7.01 30.85 1.95
N PRO A 543 -8.04 31.36 1.26
CA PRO A 543 -8.42 30.84 -0.04
C PRO A 543 -7.25 30.87 -1.04
N LEU A 544 -7.18 29.88 -1.92
CA LEU A 544 -6.23 29.84 -3.04
C LEU A 544 -6.61 30.91 -4.07
N ASP A 545 -5.62 31.43 -4.76
CA ASP A 545 -5.83 32.33 -5.89
C ASP A 545 -6.44 31.57 -7.07
N LEU A 546 -7.53 32.09 -7.66
CA LEU A 546 -8.27 31.42 -8.74
C LEU A 546 -7.46 31.20 -10.02
N ALA A 547 -6.39 31.97 -10.24
CA ALA A 547 -5.59 31.86 -11.45
C ALA A 547 -4.35 30.96 -11.28
N THR A 548 -3.84 30.78 -10.05
CA THR A 548 -2.61 30.02 -9.80
C THR A 548 -2.79 28.87 -8.83
N GLY A 549 -3.86 28.87 -8.05
CA GLY A 549 -4.08 27.88 -6.99
C GLY A 549 -4.17 26.45 -7.50
N TYR A 550 -4.65 26.25 -8.74
CA TYR A 550 -4.67 24.94 -9.35
C TYR A 550 -3.25 24.40 -9.56
N THR A 551 -2.41 25.13 -10.28
CA THR A 551 -1.07 24.71 -10.65
C THR A 551 -0.05 24.78 -9.51
N GLU A 552 -0.21 25.73 -8.57
CA GLU A 552 0.73 25.93 -7.47
C GLU A 552 0.40 25.12 -6.21
N HIS A 553 -0.84 24.70 -6.03
CA HIS A 553 -1.28 24.00 -4.83
C HIS A 553 -1.95 22.66 -5.10
N ILE A 554 -3.05 22.63 -5.91
CA ILE A 554 -3.85 21.42 -6.08
C ILE A 554 -3.07 20.35 -6.83
N VAL A 555 -2.47 20.67 -7.97
CA VAL A 555 -1.68 19.70 -8.76
C VAL A 555 -0.53 19.09 -7.96
N PRO A 556 0.34 19.85 -7.29
CA PRO A 556 1.40 19.26 -6.48
C PRO A 556 0.89 18.39 -5.32
N LEU A 557 -0.21 18.78 -4.68
CA LEU A 557 -0.80 18.03 -3.58
C LEU A 557 -1.38 16.69 -4.06
N GLU A 558 -2.22 16.73 -5.10
CA GLU A 558 -2.86 15.52 -5.64
C GLU A 558 -1.83 14.58 -6.30
N THR A 559 -0.81 15.11 -6.97
CA THR A 559 0.34 14.33 -7.45
C THR A 559 1.00 13.57 -6.31
N ARG A 560 1.31 14.22 -5.20
CA ARG A 560 1.94 13.60 -4.03
C ARG A 560 1.06 12.52 -3.41
N ILE A 561 -0.25 12.77 -3.26
CA ILE A 561 -1.20 11.80 -2.69
C ILE A 561 -1.29 10.57 -3.59
N ALA A 562 -1.51 10.75 -4.89
CA ALA A 562 -1.64 9.66 -5.83
C ALA A 562 -0.32 8.88 -5.98
N LEU A 563 0.84 9.56 -6.05
CA LEU A 563 2.15 8.92 -6.05
C LEU A 563 2.36 8.09 -4.76
N GLY A 564 1.92 8.60 -3.62
CA GLY A 564 1.92 7.86 -2.37
C GLY A 564 1.15 6.54 -2.45
N HIS A 565 0.00 6.50 -3.14
CA HIS A 565 -0.75 5.27 -3.40
C HIS A 565 0.04 4.33 -4.33
N VAL A 566 0.61 4.84 -5.41
CA VAL A 566 1.45 4.06 -6.35
C VAL A 566 2.61 3.38 -5.62
N LEU A 567 3.26 4.09 -4.70
CA LEU A 567 4.41 3.60 -3.93
C LEU A 567 4.03 2.61 -2.81
N SER A 568 2.75 2.42 -2.51
CA SER A 568 2.30 1.58 -1.40
C SER A 568 2.04 0.11 -1.77
N ASN A 569 2.43 -0.33 -2.98
CA ASN A 569 2.17 -1.69 -3.47
C ASN A 569 0.68 -2.07 -3.43
N ASP A 570 -0.24 -1.09 -3.54
CA ASP A 570 -1.69 -1.28 -3.52
C ASP A 570 -2.24 -1.26 -4.96
N PRO A 571 -2.90 -2.32 -5.44
CA PRO A 571 -3.42 -2.38 -6.81
C PRO A 571 -4.70 -1.57 -7.04
N LYS A 572 -5.28 -0.94 -6.02
CA LYS A 572 -6.51 -0.15 -6.16
C LYS A 572 -6.37 0.95 -7.20
N PRO A 573 -7.35 1.10 -8.11
CA PRO A 573 -7.32 2.13 -9.13
C PRO A 573 -7.74 3.48 -8.55
N HIS A 574 -7.33 4.56 -9.20
CA HIS A 574 -7.89 5.89 -9.01
C HIS A 574 -9.10 6.10 -9.91
N PHE A 575 -9.95 7.08 -9.60
CA PHE A 575 -11.02 7.50 -10.51
C PHE A 575 -11.14 9.02 -10.60
N ILE A 576 -11.52 9.45 -11.77
CA ILE A 576 -11.85 10.81 -12.21
C ILE A 576 -13.11 10.73 -13.06
N HIS A 577 -13.59 11.87 -13.59
CA HIS A 577 -14.78 11.95 -14.44
C HIS A 577 -14.45 12.50 -15.83
N GLN A 578 -15.35 12.32 -16.76
CA GLN A 578 -15.16 12.77 -18.15
C GLN A 578 -14.99 14.29 -18.24
N SER A 579 -15.63 15.07 -17.36
CA SER A 579 -15.48 16.52 -17.21
C SER A 579 -14.03 16.95 -17.02
N ASN A 580 -13.24 16.16 -16.30
CA ASN A 580 -11.84 16.45 -16.02
C ASN A 580 -10.91 16.22 -17.21
N LEU A 581 -11.40 15.52 -18.25
CA LEU A 581 -10.72 15.37 -19.54
C LEU A 581 -11.18 16.37 -20.59
N ALA A 582 -12.27 17.13 -20.31
CA ALA A 582 -12.85 18.14 -21.18
C ALA A 582 -12.25 19.54 -20.92
N GLU A 583 -12.59 20.51 -21.74
CA GLU A 583 -12.25 21.94 -21.61
C GLU A 583 -10.78 22.20 -21.31
N ASP A 584 -10.43 22.58 -20.05
CA ASP A 584 -9.04 22.83 -19.64
C ASP A 584 -8.26 21.53 -19.38
N ARG A 585 -8.93 20.35 -19.40
CA ARG A 585 -8.32 19.03 -19.22
C ARG A 585 -7.55 18.90 -17.91
N ILE A 586 -8.20 19.31 -16.84
CA ILE A 586 -7.61 19.47 -15.50
C ILE A 586 -7.06 18.18 -14.87
N ALA A 587 -7.42 16.98 -15.35
CA ALA A 587 -6.82 15.74 -14.83
C ALA A 587 -5.37 15.56 -15.25
N TYR A 588 -5.00 15.97 -16.47
CA TYR A 588 -3.68 15.63 -17.04
C TYR A 588 -2.48 16.22 -16.27
N PRO A 589 -2.52 17.46 -15.77
CA PRO A 589 -1.39 17.98 -14.98
C PRO A 589 -1.08 17.11 -13.76
N VAL A 590 -2.10 16.55 -13.08
CA VAL A 590 -1.92 15.65 -11.95
C VAL A 590 -1.36 14.29 -12.43
N LEU A 591 -1.94 13.71 -13.47
CA LEU A 591 -1.49 12.44 -14.03
C LEU A 591 -0.05 12.52 -14.57
N ASP A 592 0.29 13.64 -15.22
CA ASP A 592 1.66 13.93 -15.71
C ASP A 592 2.63 14.08 -14.53
N GLY A 593 2.20 14.73 -13.46
CA GLY A 593 2.95 14.84 -12.22
C GLY A 593 3.29 13.47 -11.64
N VAL A 594 2.29 12.61 -11.49
CA VAL A 594 2.46 11.25 -10.91
C VAL A 594 3.42 10.42 -11.76
N LEU A 595 3.19 10.32 -13.08
CA LEU A 595 4.02 9.50 -13.97
C LEU A 595 5.41 10.10 -14.17
N GLY A 596 5.50 11.43 -14.28
CA GLY A 596 6.78 12.13 -14.43
C GLY A 596 7.68 12.00 -13.19
N GLU A 597 7.14 12.21 -11.98
CA GLU A 597 7.90 11.98 -10.75
C GLU A 597 8.27 10.51 -10.58
N TYR A 598 7.38 9.60 -10.95
CA TYR A 598 7.68 8.17 -10.92
C TYR A 598 8.88 7.82 -11.83
N ASP A 599 8.86 8.28 -13.08
CA ASP A 599 9.93 8.02 -14.06
C ASP A 599 11.28 8.64 -13.64
N ASP A 600 11.24 9.78 -12.96
CA ASP A 600 12.44 10.40 -12.39
C ASP A 600 13.04 9.58 -11.23
N LEU A 601 12.23 8.85 -10.49
CA LEU A 601 12.62 8.11 -9.29
C LEU A 601 13.04 6.67 -9.57
N PHE A 602 12.41 6.00 -10.54
CA PHE A 602 12.59 4.56 -10.77
C PHE A 602 13.31 4.24 -12.08
N THR A 603 14.01 3.12 -12.10
CA THR A 603 14.65 2.60 -13.32
C THR A 603 13.62 1.95 -14.24
N ALA A 604 13.94 1.86 -15.52
CA ALA A 604 13.03 1.30 -16.53
C ALA A 604 12.63 -0.18 -16.31
N ASP A 605 13.35 -0.92 -15.46
CA ASP A 605 12.99 -2.30 -15.07
C ASP A 605 12.02 -2.36 -13.89
N THR A 606 11.56 -1.19 -13.44
CA THR A 606 10.54 -1.03 -12.40
C THR A 606 9.36 -0.20 -12.95
N PRO A 607 8.68 -0.66 -14.01
CA PRO A 607 7.60 0.13 -14.61
C PRO A 607 6.37 0.20 -13.71
N VAL A 608 5.58 1.26 -13.88
CA VAL A 608 4.21 1.31 -13.36
C VAL A 608 3.40 0.17 -13.96
N VAL A 609 2.61 -0.51 -13.13
CA VAL A 609 1.73 -1.61 -13.57
C VAL A 609 0.30 -1.09 -13.71
N ASN A 610 -0.15 -0.91 -14.95
CA ASN A 610 -1.49 -0.44 -15.28
C ASN A 610 -2.41 -1.64 -15.57
N LEU A 611 -3.09 -2.13 -14.53
CA LEU A 611 -4.04 -3.24 -14.63
C LEU A 611 -5.44 -2.74 -15.01
N ARG A 612 -6.23 -3.58 -15.69
CA ARG A 612 -7.66 -3.38 -15.86
C ARG A 612 -8.43 -3.77 -14.58
N MET A 613 -9.69 -3.33 -14.47
CA MET A 613 -10.53 -3.53 -13.29
C MET A 613 -10.58 -4.99 -12.80
N LYS A 614 -10.87 -5.96 -13.65
CA LYS A 614 -10.89 -7.39 -13.29
C LYS A 614 -9.55 -7.88 -12.73
N ASP A 615 -8.45 -7.52 -13.39
CA ASP A 615 -7.12 -7.98 -12.98
C ASP A 615 -6.72 -7.37 -11.63
N ILE A 616 -7.15 -6.14 -11.35
CA ILE A 616 -7.03 -5.50 -10.03
C ILE A 616 -7.80 -6.31 -8.98
N GLY A 617 -9.06 -6.65 -9.27
CA GLY A 617 -9.90 -7.44 -8.37
C GLY A 617 -9.29 -8.81 -8.06
N VAL A 618 -8.78 -9.49 -9.07
CA VAL A 618 -8.08 -10.78 -8.92
C VAL A 618 -6.80 -10.63 -8.08
N GLU A 619 -6.02 -9.58 -8.32
CA GLU A 619 -4.80 -9.32 -7.55
C GLU A 619 -5.13 -9.04 -6.07
N MET A 620 -6.13 -8.20 -5.78
CA MET A 620 -6.60 -7.94 -4.42
C MET A 620 -7.08 -9.23 -3.73
N GLN A 621 -7.84 -10.07 -4.43
CA GLN A 621 -8.36 -11.33 -3.90
C GLN A 621 -7.22 -12.34 -3.61
N ARG A 622 -6.21 -12.42 -4.48
CA ARG A 622 -5.02 -13.25 -4.26
C ARG A 622 -4.27 -12.81 -3.01
N ARG A 623 -4.06 -11.50 -2.85
CA ARG A 623 -3.40 -10.91 -1.67
C ARG A 623 -4.18 -11.19 -0.39
N ALA A 624 -5.50 -11.01 -0.40
CA ALA A 624 -6.35 -11.30 0.75
C ALA A 624 -6.31 -12.78 1.15
N THR A 625 -6.39 -13.69 0.16
CA THR A 625 -6.32 -15.14 0.38
C THR A 625 -4.95 -15.58 0.91
N TRP A 626 -3.87 -15.01 0.35
CA TRP A 626 -2.51 -15.26 0.79
C TRP A 626 -2.30 -14.80 2.25
N ARG A 627 -2.72 -13.57 2.58
CA ARG A 627 -2.63 -13.02 3.93
C ARG A 627 -3.40 -13.86 4.93
N ALA A 628 -4.64 -14.25 4.62
CA ALA A 628 -5.43 -15.11 5.48
C ALA A 628 -4.74 -16.46 5.76
N ALA A 629 -4.06 -17.04 4.77
CA ALA A 629 -3.30 -18.28 4.95
C ALA A 629 -2.03 -18.08 5.83
N LEU A 630 -1.37 -16.92 5.71
CA LEU A 630 -0.24 -16.54 6.58
C LEU A 630 -0.70 -16.36 8.04
N ASP A 631 -1.78 -15.62 8.27
CA ASP A 631 -2.34 -15.34 9.60
C ASP A 631 -2.84 -16.61 10.29
N ALA A 632 -3.37 -17.55 9.51
CA ALA A 632 -3.78 -18.87 9.99
C ALA A 632 -2.58 -19.83 10.25
N GLY A 633 -1.34 -19.41 9.97
CA GLY A 633 -0.14 -20.23 10.14
C GLY A 633 -0.08 -21.43 9.18
N GLN A 634 -0.80 -21.37 8.06
CA GLN A 634 -0.91 -22.48 7.10
C GLN A 634 0.19 -22.47 6.03
N VAL A 635 1.01 -21.42 6.01
CA VAL A 635 2.14 -21.29 5.08
C VAL A 635 3.44 -21.57 5.82
N THR A 636 4.25 -22.47 5.25
CA THR A 636 5.64 -22.66 5.68
C THR A 636 6.57 -22.45 4.49
N ALA A 637 7.68 -21.76 4.71
CA ALA A 637 8.68 -21.58 3.69
C ALA A 637 10.08 -21.53 4.33
N TYR A 638 11.04 -22.16 3.63
CA TYR A 638 12.42 -22.19 4.11
C TYR A 638 13.40 -22.33 2.95
N ARG A 639 14.62 -21.92 3.21
CA ARG A 639 15.76 -22.07 2.32
C ARG A 639 16.76 -23.09 2.89
N ILE A 640 17.30 -23.95 2.02
CA ILE A 640 18.47 -24.81 2.29
C ILE A 640 19.40 -24.66 1.09
N GLY A 641 20.58 -24.08 1.30
CA GLY A 641 21.49 -23.75 0.20
C GLY A 641 20.84 -22.88 -0.86
N ASP A 642 20.82 -23.33 -2.11
CA ASP A 642 20.22 -22.62 -3.24
C ASP A 642 18.78 -23.08 -3.57
N SER A 643 18.14 -23.80 -2.66
CA SER A 643 16.76 -24.26 -2.85
C SER A 643 15.84 -23.64 -1.81
N VAL A 644 14.72 -23.07 -2.27
CA VAL A 644 13.62 -22.56 -1.44
C VAL A 644 12.43 -23.49 -1.59
N THR A 645 11.88 -23.95 -0.46
CA THR A 645 10.67 -24.76 -0.44
C THR A 645 9.55 -23.98 0.22
N VAL A 646 8.40 -23.86 -0.46
CA VAL A 646 7.19 -23.23 0.05
C VAL A 646 6.06 -24.26 0.08
N GLN A 647 5.32 -24.30 1.19
CA GLN A 647 4.11 -25.10 1.30
C GLN A 647 2.94 -24.21 1.72
N ALA A 648 1.87 -24.25 0.95
CA ALA A 648 0.62 -23.57 1.21
C ALA A 648 -0.57 -24.50 0.93
N PRO A 649 -1.75 -24.22 1.47
CA PRO A 649 -2.97 -24.99 1.17
C PRO A 649 -3.27 -25.00 -0.33
N GLY A 650 -3.92 -26.08 -0.81
CA GLY A 650 -4.40 -26.12 -2.19
C GLY A 650 -5.38 -24.99 -2.47
N GLY A 651 -5.24 -24.33 -3.61
CA GLY A 651 -6.05 -23.17 -4.01
C GLY A 651 -5.51 -21.81 -3.54
N VAL A 652 -4.55 -21.76 -2.61
CA VAL A 652 -3.86 -20.53 -2.24
C VAL A 652 -2.72 -20.27 -3.23
N ALA A 653 -2.70 -19.10 -3.86
CA ALA A 653 -1.57 -18.69 -4.70
C ALA A 653 -0.38 -18.32 -3.81
N ILE A 654 0.80 -18.85 -4.13
CA ILE A 654 2.06 -18.56 -3.44
C ILE A 654 2.63 -17.25 -3.99
N ALA A 655 2.81 -16.27 -3.13
CA ALA A 655 3.51 -15.03 -3.43
C ALA A 655 5.00 -15.16 -3.15
N ALA A 656 5.86 -14.82 -4.12
CA ALA A 656 7.30 -14.86 -3.90
C ALA A 656 8.05 -13.83 -4.77
N THR A 657 9.14 -13.30 -4.20
CA THR A 657 10.13 -12.46 -4.88
C THR A 657 11.51 -13.10 -4.69
N MET A 658 12.19 -13.35 -5.80
CA MET A 658 13.42 -14.14 -5.86
C MET A 658 14.48 -13.49 -6.77
N PRO A 659 15.75 -13.82 -6.65
CA PRO A 659 16.78 -13.39 -7.59
C PRO A 659 16.43 -13.73 -9.04
N ALA A 660 16.84 -12.85 -9.97
CA ALA A 660 16.68 -13.09 -11.40
C ALA A 660 17.33 -14.43 -11.80
N GLY A 661 16.64 -15.22 -12.63
CA GLY A 661 17.10 -16.56 -13.03
C GLY A 661 16.61 -17.69 -12.14
N THR A 662 15.83 -17.44 -11.09
CA THR A 662 15.18 -18.48 -10.28
C THR A 662 14.22 -19.31 -11.12
N GLN A 663 14.22 -20.62 -10.89
CA GLN A 663 13.42 -21.59 -11.65
C GLN A 663 12.56 -22.47 -10.74
N HIS A 664 11.48 -22.99 -11.32
CA HIS A 664 10.69 -24.10 -10.77
C HIS A 664 10.66 -25.23 -11.79
N GLY A 665 11.23 -26.38 -11.45
CA GLY A 665 11.27 -27.54 -12.35
C GLY A 665 11.89 -27.27 -13.73
N GLY A 666 12.88 -26.38 -13.80
CA GLY A 666 13.55 -25.99 -15.04
C GLY A 666 12.85 -24.88 -15.84
N THR A 667 11.73 -24.35 -15.36
CA THR A 667 11.02 -23.21 -15.97
C THR A 667 11.25 -21.96 -15.11
N GLY A 668 11.43 -20.79 -15.75
CA GLY A 668 11.59 -19.52 -15.03
C GLY A 668 10.38 -19.22 -14.14
N PHE A 669 10.64 -18.74 -12.92
CA PHE A 669 9.63 -18.29 -11.97
C PHE A 669 9.36 -16.80 -12.13
N GLY A 670 8.07 -16.41 -12.00
CA GLY A 670 7.66 -15.02 -11.91
C GLY A 670 7.94 -14.16 -13.15
N ALA A 671 7.70 -12.86 -13.03
CA ALA A 671 8.04 -11.86 -14.05
C ALA A 671 9.19 -10.96 -13.55
N PRO A 672 10.06 -10.47 -14.44
CA PRO A 672 11.09 -9.49 -14.08
C PRO A 672 10.45 -8.21 -13.53
N TYR A 673 10.99 -7.72 -12.41
CA TYR A 673 10.62 -6.45 -11.81
C TYR A 673 11.67 -5.99 -10.81
N ALA A 674 12.13 -4.74 -10.90
CA ALA A 674 13.10 -4.15 -9.97
C ALA A 674 14.37 -5.01 -9.80
N GLY A 675 14.90 -5.58 -10.89
CA GLY A 675 16.09 -6.45 -10.86
C GLY A 675 15.88 -7.85 -10.28
N LYS A 676 14.65 -8.23 -9.93
CA LYS A 676 14.26 -9.55 -9.40
C LYS A 676 13.27 -10.25 -10.32
N VAL A 677 12.85 -11.45 -9.93
CA VAL A 677 11.64 -12.09 -10.45
C VAL A 677 10.62 -12.17 -9.33
N SER A 678 9.42 -11.68 -9.59
CA SER A 678 8.37 -11.58 -8.58
C SER A 678 7.03 -12.01 -9.19
N GLY A 679 6.20 -12.71 -8.43
CA GLY A 679 4.89 -13.15 -8.92
C GLY A 679 4.23 -14.23 -8.08
N TRP A 680 3.18 -14.79 -8.68
CA TRP A 680 2.31 -15.77 -8.07
C TRP A 680 2.53 -17.16 -8.68
N ALA A 681 2.53 -18.20 -7.82
CA ALA A 681 2.52 -19.60 -8.25
C ALA A 681 1.30 -20.33 -7.67
N SER A 682 0.80 -21.33 -8.39
CA SER A 682 -0.34 -22.12 -7.92
C SER A 682 0.09 -23.15 -6.88
N ALA A 683 -0.37 -23.01 -5.64
CA ALA A 683 -0.22 -24.06 -4.63
C ALA A 683 -1.18 -25.23 -4.92
N GLN A 684 -0.61 -26.44 -4.89
CA GLN A 684 -1.38 -27.68 -5.08
C GLN A 684 -1.49 -28.51 -3.79
N GLY A 685 -1.34 -27.85 -2.62
CA GLY A 685 -1.32 -28.53 -1.32
C GLY A 685 -0.09 -29.43 -1.07
N ARG A 686 0.94 -29.32 -1.92
CA ARG A 686 2.22 -30.03 -1.82
C ARG A 686 3.37 -29.01 -1.85
N PRO A 687 4.59 -29.38 -1.38
CA PRO A 687 5.74 -28.50 -1.43
C PRO A 687 6.02 -28.00 -2.86
N TYR A 688 6.24 -26.69 -2.96
CA TYR A 688 6.63 -25.98 -4.19
C TYR A 688 8.08 -25.54 -4.04
N THR A 689 8.97 -26.03 -4.89
CA THR A 689 10.40 -25.77 -4.79
C THR A 689 10.84 -24.76 -5.85
N LEU A 690 11.62 -23.77 -5.42
CA LEU A 690 12.27 -22.77 -6.26
C LEU A 690 13.78 -22.98 -6.19
N ASP A 691 14.41 -23.15 -7.34
CA ASP A 691 15.86 -23.30 -7.47
C ASP A 691 16.47 -21.93 -7.79
N LEU A 692 17.24 -21.40 -6.85
CA LEU A 692 17.91 -20.12 -6.99
C LEU A 692 19.08 -20.26 -7.97
N PRO A 693 19.46 -19.18 -8.69
CA PRO A 693 20.65 -19.20 -9.52
C PRO A 693 21.88 -19.46 -8.63
N THR A 694 22.76 -20.34 -9.06
CA THR A 694 24.03 -20.56 -8.36
C THR A 694 24.84 -19.26 -8.40
N SER A 695 24.92 -18.57 -7.27
CA SER A 695 25.76 -17.39 -7.14
C SER A 695 27.22 -17.82 -7.14
N ALA A 696 27.93 -17.47 -8.20
CA ALA A 696 29.40 -17.57 -8.18
C ALA A 696 29.88 -16.59 -7.08
N GLY A 697 30.11 -17.10 -5.87
CA GLY A 697 30.74 -16.35 -4.79
C GLY A 697 29.99 -16.11 -3.51
N SER A 698 28.87 -16.79 -3.21
CA SER A 698 28.37 -16.80 -1.82
C SER A 698 29.31 -17.66 -0.97
N PRO A 699 29.94 -17.13 0.09
CA PRO A 699 30.72 -17.96 1.00
C PRO A 699 29.79 -19.00 1.64
N ALA A 700 30.14 -20.26 1.51
CA ALA A 700 29.46 -21.33 2.23
C ALA A 700 29.45 -20.99 3.72
N VAL A 701 28.26 -20.89 4.31
CA VAL A 701 28.07 -20.72 5.74
C VAL A 701 28.71 -21.94 6.43
N ARG A 702 29.90 -21.75 7.01
CA ARG A 702 30.50 -22.75 7.88
C ARG A 702 30.13 -22.42 9.30
N PRO A 703 29.53 -23.34 10.07
CA PRO A 703 29.29 -23.10 11.49
C PRO A 703 30.66 -22.92 12.18
N HIS A 704 30.91 -21.74 12.70
CA HIS A 704 32.03 -21.55 13.63
C HIS A 704 31.60 -22.03 14.99
N GLY A 705 32.39 -22.92 15.57
CA GLY A 705 32.18 -23.41 16.94
C GLY A 705 32.11 -22.24 17.91
N ALA A 706 31.14 -22.29 18.84
CA ALA A 706 30.83 -21.25 19.80
C ALA A 706 32.08 -20.73 20.52
N PRO A 707 32.41 -19.42 20.43
CA PRO A 707 33.46 -18.84 21.26
C PRO A 707 32.95 -18.52 22.64
N ALA A 708 33.82 -18.73 23.62
CA ALA A 708 33.61 -18.37 25.02
C ALA A 708 33.46 -16.86 25.18
N VAL A 709 32.46 -16.46 25.96
CA VAL A 709 32.15 -15.07 26.30
C VAL A 709 33.31 -14.44 27.08
N THR A 710 33.93 -13.41 26.53
CA THR A 710 34.82 -12.51 27.27
C THR A 710 34.39 -11.06 27.05
N GLY A 711 33.94 -10.42 28.15
CA GLY A 711 34.01 -9.00 28.41
C GLY A 711 33.11 -8.06 27.59
N ALA A 712 32.04 -7.61 28.21
CA ALA A 712 31.21 -6.51 27.75
C ALA A 712 31.94 -5.15 27.87
N PRO A 713 31.81 -4.23 26.88
CA PRO A 713 32.25 -2.85 27.09
C PRO A 713 31.25 -2.07 27.93
N THR A 714 31.74 -1.44 28.99
CA THR A 714 31.00 -0.50 29.80
C THR A 714 31.13 0.89 29.21
N ASP A 715 30.04 1.41 28.62
CA ASP A 715 29.76 2.85 28.61
C ASP A 715 28.35 3.10 28.07
N ALA A 716 27.45 3.45 28.99
CA ALA A 716 26.10 3.91 28.66
C ALA A 716 26.16 5.44 28.36
N ALA A 717 26.04 5.83 27.11
CA ALA A 717 25.79 7.21 26.74
C ALA A 717 24.34 7.62 27.09
N PRO A 718 24.08 8.87 27.48
CA PRO A 718 22.76 9.33 27.87
C PRO A 718 21.78 9.25 26.71
N ARG A 719 20.61 8.66 26.97
CA ARG A 719 19.49 8.61 26.02
C ARG A 719 18.96 10.02 25.78
N THR A 720 19.25 10.60 24.64
CA THR A 720 18.52 11.77 24.15
C THR A 720 17.19 11.27 23.58
N LYS A 721 16.10 11.58 24.28
CA LYS A 721 14.75 11.38 23.73
C LYS A 721 14.60 12.27 22.49
N VAL A 722 14.15 11.69 21.37
CA VAL A 722 13.51 12.46 20.30
C VAL A 722 12.44 13.31 20.98
N PRO A 723 12.34 14.60 20.71
CA PRO A 723 11.25 15.40 21.24
C PRO A 723 9.93 14.69 20.92
N SER A 724 9.17 14.32 21.94
CA SER A 724 7.92 13.55 21.82
C SER A 724 6.91 14.20 20.83
N GLY A 725 7.06 15.51 20.59
CA GLY A 725 6.25 16.23 19.61
C GLY A 725 6.57 15.95 18.14
N VAL A 726 7.76 15.48 17.76
CA VAL A 726 8.08 15.14 16.36
C VAL A 726 7.50 13.78 16.00
N ALA A 727 7.65 12.78 16.86
CA ALA A 727 7.10 11.44 16.63
C ALA A 727 5.56 11.45 16.60
N GLU A 728 4.92 12.28 17.44
CA GLU A 728 3.46 12.39 17.51
C GLU A 728 2.89 13.21 16.34
N ARG A 729 3.58 14.24 15.87
CA ARG A 729 3.17 15.05 14.69
C ARG A 729 3.40 14.33 13.37
N ILE A 730 4.43 13.48 13.28
CA ILE A 730 4.65 12.58 12.14
C ILE A 730 3.49 11.57 12.03
N ARG A 731 2.87 11.17 13.15
CA ARG A 731 1.72 10.26 13.17
C ARG A 731 0.44 10.86 12.55
N TYR A 732 0.24 12.17 12.66
CA TYR A 732 -1.00 12.87 12.23
C TYR A 732 -0.87 13.62 10.89
N GLY A 733 0.33 13.83 10.37
CA GLY A 733 0.54 14.55 9.10
C GLY A 733 0.34 13.71 7.83
N ALA A 734 0.16 12.40 7.94
CA ALA A 734 0.19 11.47 6.82
C ALA A 734 -1.15 10.76 6.53
N GLU A 735 -2.18 11.04 7.29
CA GLU A 735 -3.54 10.49 7.06
C GLU A 735 -4.47 11.50 6.35
N ARG A 736 -3.91 12.36 5.50
CA ARG A 736 -4.68 13.36 4.77
C ARG A 736 -4.55 13.13 3.30
#